data_90dc9b8af317f33da6663a5e7282ebf2
#
_entry.id   90dc9b8af317f33da6663a5e7282ebf2
#
_cell.length_a   1.000
_cell.length_b   1.000
_cell.length_c   1.000
_cell.angle_alpha   90.00
_cell.angle_beta   90.00
_cell.angle_gamma   90.00
#
_symmetry.space_group_name_H-M   'P 1'
#
loop_
_entity.id
_entity.type
_entity.pdbx_description
1 polymer ?
#
loop_
_entity_poly.entity_id
_entity_poly.type
_entity_poly.pdbx_seq_one_letter_code
_entity_poly.pdbx_strand_id
1 'polypeptide(L)'
;MDHETNKKQYLVTGMTCAACQGHVERAVKKVPGVSKVSVALLTNSMIVEGTAGEDDVVRAVEKAGYGASPMGDTRAEGSPLISAEEEALKDRETPRLMKRLIWSVLFLVLLMYITMGHNMLSWPVPAFLNHNHLGLALSQMLLALFVLGINRDFFISGIRSLSQGAPNMDVLVAMGSGISFLWSLYIFFRMTWLITNDVSNMDIMPLYHDQLYFESAAMIPALITVGKLLEALSKGRTTDALKSLMRMAPKEALLLRNGEEIRLPVSEVRVGDIFLVKPGEAVPVDGEILSGTAALDEAALTGESVPVDKGIGDAVRAASINTNGYIQAKATRVGEDTSFAQIIRMVSEAAATKAPIARMADKVSAVFVPAVIGIAALVFAVHLAWGSSVQEALTYAITVLVISCPCALGLATPVAIMVGNGLGAKNGILFKTSEAMEMTGRIEIAALDKTGTLTEGSPRVTDIVPKDGVSEEELLQAAYALERRSEHPLARAIADLAEERGIKADEITDLLILPGKGLTGKQQGKTLFGGSLAYITSLTDTTSLRARADALSEEGKTPLLFMKDGMLLGLIAVADVLRKDSAMAVQELHAMGIEVVMLTGDNEKTARAIGEAAGVDTILSGVLPEGKEAAVRKLAERGHVLMIGDGINDAPALTRADVGMAIGHGTDVAIDSADVVLMNSRLTDATAAIRLSRKTLRNIHENLFWAFAYNALLIPMAAGLYPGISLEPMWAAAAMSLSSLSVCLNALRLGRVNIHDASHDKPLRHRVGIKEKEVTPVKEESPGCAIIHVEGMMCENCEAHVKKALETLPSVTCLKADAKTGEATIRYTLLPQEADLRKVLEAADYTYRSIQFPKEENEMKETVKIEGMMCGHCEKAVKAALEALEGVEKAEVSHEKGTAILTLSKEIPDADIRKAVEDKDYTFQGIEK
;
A
#
# COMPACT_ATOMS: atom_id res chain seq x y z
N MET A 1 -20.42 10.18 16.64
CA MET A 1 -19.86 11.46 16.16
C MET A 1 -18.57 11.10 15.47
N ASP A 2 -18.68 10.94 14.17
CA ASP A 2 -17.57 10.54 13.30
C ASP A 2 -16.55 11.67 13.26
N HIS A 3 -15.36 11.41 13.78
CA HIS A 3 -14.21 12.24 13.52
C HIS A 3 -13.73 11.92 12.10
N GLU A 4 -14.36 12.56 11.10
CA GLU A 4 -13.71 12.73 9.80
C GLU A 4 -12.35 13.37 10.06
N THR A 5 -11.31 12.61 9.91
CA THR A 5 -9.93 13.09 9.89
C THR A 5 -9.79 13.95 8.64
N ASN A 6 -9.96 15.26 8.82
CA ASN A 6 -9.93 16.22 7.73
C ASN A 6 -8.50 16.23 7.15
N LYS A 7 -8.32 15.60 6.00
CA LYS A 7 -7.06 15.62 5.23
C LYS A 7 -7.02 16.90 4.41
N LYS A 8 -6.00 17.74 4.66
CA LYS A 8 -5.78 18.98 3.90
C LYS A 8 -4.45 18.94 3.18
N GLN A 9 -4.45 19.34 1.93
CA GLN A 9 -3.25 19.41 1.10
C GLN A 9 -2.78 20.85 0.90
N TYR A 10 -1.45 21.05 0.95
CA TYR A 10 -0.80 22.36 0.79
C TYR A 10 0.30 22.26 -0.25
N LEU A 11 0.46 23.31 -1.05
CA LEU A 11 1.63 23.53 -1.87
C LEU A 11 2.72 24.16 -0.99
N VAL A 12 3.92 23.55 -0.95
CA VAL A 12 5.06 24.03 -0.17
C VAL A 12 6.18 24.44 -1.09
N THR A 13 6.63 25.70 -1.00
CA THR A 13 7.67 26.24 -1.87
C THR A 13 8.97 26.50 -1.10
N GLY A 14 10.12 26.43 -1.79
CA GLY A 14 11.44 26.69 -1.22
C GLY A 14 12.16 25.48 -0.63
N MET A 15 11.59 24.29 -0.69
CA MET A 15 12.27 23.04 -0.31
C MET A 15 13.25 22.62 -1.40
N THR A 16 14.50 22.34 -1.05
CA THR A 16 15.56 21.97 -1.99
C THR A 16 16.20 20.61 -1.68
N CYS A 17 15.91 20.03 -0.52
CA CYS A 17 16.52 18.75 -0.10
C CYS A 17 15.68 18.03 0.97
N ALA A 18 15.99 16.76 1.23
CA ALA A 18 15.32 15.95 2.24
C ALA A 18 15.39 16.56 3.67
N ALA A 19 16.49 17.22 4.01
CA ALA A 19 16.60 17.91 5.31
C ALA A 19 15.60 19.08 5.44
N CYS A 20 15.34 19.82 4.35
CA CYS A 20 14.32 20.88 4.30
C CYS A 20 12.92 20.28 4.52
N GLN A 21 12.62 19.17 3.85
CA GLN A 21 11.38 18.43 4.00
C GLN A 21 11.16 18.01 5.46
N GLY A 22 12.16 17.39 6.09
CA GLY A 22 12.08 17.00 7.51
C GLY A 22 11.98 18.20 8.48
N HIS A 23 12.47 19.38 8.09
CA HIS A 23 12.34 20.60 8.88
C HIS A 23 10.90 21.13 8.84
N VAL A 24 10.28 21.21 7.67
CA VAL A 24 8.86 21.59 7.50
C VAL A 24 7.97 20.61 8.28
N GLU A 25 8.20 19.31 8.15
CA GLU A 25 7.42 18.27 8.82
C GLU A 25 7.47 18.41 10.35
N ARG A 26 8.66 18.67 10.92
CA ARG A 26 8.82 18.91 12.36
C ARG A 26 8.18 20.21 12.82
N ALA A 27 8.16 21.24 11.99
CA ALA A 27 7.53 22.51 12.31
C ALA A 27 6.00 22.39 12.37
N VAL A 28 5.41 21.75 11.37
CA VAL A 28 3.95 21.54 11.27
C VAL A 28 3.44 20.54 12.32
N LYS A 29 4.20 19.49 12.63
CA LYS A 29 3.84 18.53 13.68
C LYS A 29 3.72 19.16 15.08
N LYS A 30 4.29 20.33 15.32
CA LYS A 30 4.17 21.06 16.58
C LYS A 30 2.89 21.92 16.67
N VAL A 31 2.14 22.06 15.58
CA VAL A 31 0.90 22.83 15.55
C VAL A 31 -0.19 22.04 16.28
N PRO A 32 -0.88 22.64 17.27
CA PRO A 32 -1.98 22.00 17.98
C PRO A 32 -3.07 21.53 16.98
N GLY A 33 -3.56 20.30 17.14
CA GLY A 33 -4.59 19.74 16.27
C GLY A 33 -4.04 19.01 15.04
N VAL A 34 -2.72 18.94 14.81
CA VAL A 34 -2.12 18.10 13.76
C VAL A 34 -1.88 16.71 14.32
N SER A 35 -2.56 15.70 13.74
CA SER A 35 -2.36 14.29 14.08
C SER A 35 -1.24 13.66 13.26
N LYS A 36 -1.22 13.94 11.94
CA LYS A 36 -0.20 13.41 11.03
C LYS A 36 0.16 14.46 9.98
N VAL A 37 1.41 14.48 9.58
CA VAL A 37 1.89 15.35 8.49
C VAL A 37 2.85 14.56 7.60
N SER A 38 2.65 14.67 6.30
CA SER A 38 3.54 14.12 5.29
C SER A 38 3.90 15.21 4.30
N VAL A 39 5.20 15.41 4.08
CA VAL A 39 5.73 16.42 3.15
C VAL A 39 6.42 15.72 2.02
N ALA A 40 6.15 16.11 0.77
CA ALA A 40 6.74 15.52 -0.43
C ALA A 40 7.57 16.56 -1.19
N LEU A 41 8.87 16.27 -1.32
CA LEU A 41 9.83 17.12 -2.02
C LEU A 41 9.62 17.12 -3.54
N LEU A 42 9.18 15.99 -4.12
CA LEU A 42 9.03 15.84 -5.58
C LEU A 42 7.81 16.58 -6.13
N THR A 43 6.72 16.54 -5.41
CA THR A 43 5.46 17.21 -5.78
C THR A 43 5.32 18.60 -5.17
N ASN A 44 6.31 19.03 -4.36
CA ASN A 44 6.24 20.27 -3.58
C ASN A 44 4.94 20.38 -2.78
N SER A 45 4.41 19.27 -2.28
CA SER A 45 3.15 19.21 -1.55
C SER A 45 3.33 18.72 -0.12
N MET A 46 2.33 19.02 0.70
CA MET A 46 2.24 18.56 2.08
C MET A 46 0.80 18.17 2.38
N ILE A 47 0.62 16.99 2.98
CA ILE A 47 -0.67 16.51 3.48
C ILE A 47 -0.64 16.63 4.99
N VAL A 48 -1.67 17.26 5.56
CA VAL A 48 -1.87 17.43 7.00
C VAL A 48 -3.19 16.78 7.37
N GLU A 49 -3.15 15.86 8.32
CA GLU A 49 -4.34 15.21 8.89
C GLU A 49 -4.56 15.79 10.29
N GLY A 50 -5.79 16.17 10.60
CA GLY A 50 -6.17 16.68 11.92
C GLY A 50 -7.15 17.85 11.87
N THR A 51 -7.32 18.51 13.02
CA THR A 51 -8.27 19.62 13.23
C THR A 51 -7.59 21.00 13.21
N ALA A 52 -6.30 21.07 12.86
CA ALA A 52 -5.53 22.32 12.87
C ALA A 52 -6.09 23.34 11.86
N GLY A 53 -6.07 24.62 12.23
CA GLY A 53 -6.44 25.74 11.36
C GLY A 53 -5.45 25.89 10.20
N GLU A 54 -5.95 26.26 9.01
CA GLU A 54 -5.10 26.44 7.82
C GLU A 54 -4.05 27.54 8.01
N ASP A 55 -4.44 28.67 8.58
CA ASP A 55 -3.54 29.79 8.86
C ASP A 55 -2.43 29.41 9.85
N ASP A 56 -2.72 28.50 10.79
CA ASP A 56 -1.71 28.06 11.77
C ASP A 56 -0.67 27.16 11.11
N VAL A 57 -1.11 26.29 10.20
CA VAL A 57 -0.24 25.43 9.40
C VAL A 57 0.63 26.27 8.47
N VAL A 58 0.03 27.20 7.73
CA VAL A 58 0.77 28.11 6.82
C VAL A 58 1.80 28.93 7.61
N ARG A 59 1.40 29.54 8.72
CA ARG A 59 2.31 30.30 9.58
C ARG A 59 3.47 29.46 10.16
N ALA A 60 3.21 28.19 10.48
CA ALA A 60 4.26 27.30 10.96
C ALA A 60 5.31 27.00 9.87
N VAL A 61 4.87 26.82 8.62
CA VAL A 61 5.76 26.61 7.46
C VAL A 61 6.55 27.89 7.14
N GLU A 62 5.90 29.04 7.15
CA GLU A 62 6.55 30.33 6.91
C GLU A 62 7.58 30.66 8.00
N LYS A 63 7.26 30.35 9.26
CA LYS A 63 8.19 30.53 10.40
C LYS A 63 9.40 29.59 10.28
N ALA A 64 9.23 28.43 9.65
CA ALA A 64 10.33 27.53 9.31
C ALA A 64 11.13 28.00 8.07
N GLY A 65 10.73 29.11 7.42
CA GLY A 65 11.45 29.74 6.31
C GLY A 65 11.08 29.24 4.92
N TYR A 66 9.91 28.59 4.78
CA TYR A 66 9.37 28.07 3.52
C TYR A 66 8.02 28.73 3.21
N GLY A 67 7.58 28.72 1.95
CA GLY A 67 6.24 29.19 1.61
C GLY A 67 5.23 28.04 1.67
N ALA A 68 4.00 28.32 2.11
CA ALA A 68 2.90 27.36 2.03
C ALA A 68 1.62 28.05 1.56
N SER A 69 0.82 27.33 0.76
CA SER A 69 -0.52 27.73 0.36
C SER A 69 -1.44 26.51 0.33
N PRO A 70 -2.68 26.60 0.85
CA PRO A 70 -3.63 25.49 0.78
C PRO A 70 -3.95 25.15 -0.70
N MET A 71 -4.01 23.84 -1.00
CA MET A 71 -4.41 23.32 -2.31
C MET A 71 -5.85 22.79 -2.17
N GLY A 72 -6.85 23.63 -2.31
CA GLY A 72 -8.19 23.03 -2.25
C GLY A 72 -9.34 23.89 -1.75
N ASP A 73 -9.19 25.19 -1.56
CA ASP A 73 -10.31 26.08 -1.27
C ASP A 73 -10.48 27.22 -2.28
N THR A 74 -10.07 27.03 -3.51
CA THR A 74 -10.67 27.80 -4.62
C THR A 74 -11.97 27.14 -5.05
N ARG A 75 -12.97 27.17 -4.17
CA ARG A 75 -14.38 27.26 -4.58
C ARG A 75 -14.64 28.60 -5.28
N ALA A 76 -13.73 29.05 -6.10
CA ALA A 76 -14.01 29.94 -7.19
C ALA A 76 -14.60 29.06 -8.29
N GLU A 77 -15.90 29.18 -8.50
CA GLU A 77 -16.67 28.54 -9.53
C GLU A 77 -15.85 28.36 -10.81
N GLY A 78 -15.51 27.11 -11.18
CA GLY A 78 -15.06 26.76 -12.51
C GLY A 78 -13.61 26.34 -12.76
N SER A 79 -12.74 26.15 -11.76
CA SER A 79 -11.40 25.58 -12.03
C SER A 79 -11.35 24.10 -11.64
N PRO A 80 -11.16 23.17 -12.59
CA PRO A 80 -11.07 21.75 -12.28
C PRO A 80 -9.78 21.47 -11.50
N LEU A 81 -9.83 20.54 -10.52
CA LEU A 81 -8.70 20.05 -9.70
C LEU A 81 -7.48 19.68 -10.54
N ILE A 82 -7.71 19.09 -11.72
CA ILE A 82 -6.68 18.74 -12.70
C ILE A 82 -5.82 19.95 -13.10
N SER A 83 -6.40 21.16 -13.17
CA SER A 83 -5.63 22.36 -13.50
C SER A 83 -4.75 22.85 -12.35
N ALA A 84 -5.16 22.67 -11.11
CA ALA A 84 -4.36 23.04 -9.92
C ALA A 84 -3.20 22.05 -9.73
N GLU A 85 -3.42 20.76 -9.93
CA GLU A 85 -2.38 19.75 -9.89
C GLU A 85 -1.41 19.86 -11.07
N GLU A 86 -1.90 20.17 -12.28
CA GLU A 86 -1.04 20.47 -13.45
C GLU A 86 -0.15 21.68 -13.19
N GLU A 87 -0.67 22.73 -12.52
CA GLU A 87 0.10 23.92 -12.11
C GLU A 87 1.15 23.57 -11.05
N ALA A 88 0.85 22.71 -10.08
CA ALA A 88 1.78 22.22 -9.06
C ALA A 88 2.94 21.42 -9.65
N LEU A 89 2.68 20.68 -10.74
CA LEU A 89 3.67 19.86 -11.44
C LEU A 89 4.45 20.65 -12.51
N LYS A 90 4.15 21.94 -12.74
CA LYS A 90 4.92 22.78 -13.65
C LYS A 90 6.37 22.91 -13.18
N ASP A 91 7.29 22.56 -14.05
CA ASP A 91 8.72 22.72 -13.80
C ASP A 91 9.13 24.19 -13.85
N ARG A 92 9.16 24.84 -12.70
CA ARG A 92 9.64 26.20 -12.50
C ARG A 92 11.11 26.26 -12.12
N GLU A 93 11.68 25.16 -11.65
CA GLU A 93 13.06 25.10 -11.15
C GLU A 93 14.08 24.97 -12.27
N THR A 94 13.84 24.09 -13.25
CA THR A 94 14.81 23.85 -14.36
C THR A 94 15.14 25.12 -15.15
N PRO A 95 14.20 26.00 -15.56
CA PRO A 95 14.54 27.24 -16.26
C PRO A 95 15.33 28.22 -15.40
N ARG A 96 15.05 28.28 -14.11
CA ARG A 96 15.79 29.13 -13.15
C ARG A 96 17.21 28.63 -12.94
N LEU A 97 17.39 27.33 -12.71
CA LEU A 97 18.71 26.71 -12.54
C LEU A 97 19.54 26.80 -13.82
N MET A 98 18.92 26.63 -15.00
CA MET A 98 19.59 26.77 -16.29
C MET A 98 20.15 28.16 -16.50
N LYS A 99 19.34 29.21 -16.27
CA LYS A 99 19.81 30.61 -16.36
C LYS A 99 20.96 30.88 -15.39
N ARG A 100 20.82 30.42 -14.15
CA ARG A 100 21.82 30.55 -13.10
C ARG A 100 23.14 29.85 -13.50
N LEU A 101 23.05 28.64 -14.06
CA LEU A 101 24.21 27.90 -14.52
C LEU A 101 24.90 28.58 -15.70
N ILE A 102 24.17 29.06 -16.70
CA ILE A 102 24.75 29.74 -17.88
C ILE A 102 25.59 30.95 -17.43
N TRP A 103 25.04 31.81 -16.55
CA TRP A 103 25.78 32.96 -16.04
C TRP A 103 26.97 32.54 -15.16
N SER A 104 26.83 31.51 -14.32
CA SER A 104 27.94 31.00 -13.50
C SER A 104 29.06 30.45 -14.37
N VAL A 105 28.74 29.68 -15.42
CA VAL A 105 29.73 29.12 -16.36
C VAL A 105 30.42 30.23 -17.14
N LEU A 106 29.71 31.27 -17.56
CA LEU A 106 30.33 32.41 -18.28
C LEU A 106 31.46 33.07 -17.45
N PHE A 107 31.17 33.40 -16.20
CA PHE A 107 32.17 34.00 -15.31
C PHE A 107 33.24 33.02 -14.87
N LEU A 108 32.87 31.74 -14.70
CA LEU A 108 33.81 30.66 -14.37
C LEU A 108 34.81 30.41 -15.47
N VAL A 109 34.40 30.41 -16.75
CA VAL A 109 35.31 30.26 -17.88
C VAL A 109 36.31 31.44 -17.96
N LEU A 110 35.86 32.67 -17.68
CA LEU A 110 36.77 33.82 -17.59
C LEU A 110 37.74 33.66 -16.41
N LEU A 111 37.28 33.16 -15.27
CA LEU A 111 38.11 32.90 -14.09
C LEU A 111 39.18 31.82 -14.43
N MET A 112 38.76 30.69 -15.06
CA MET A 112 39.64 29.60 -15.46
C MET A 112 40.62 30.02 -16.54
N TYR A 113 40.26 30.97 -17.40
CA TYR A 113 41.20 31.57 -18.34
C TYR A 113 42.41 32.24 -17.65
N ILE A 114 42.16 32.92 -16.53
CA ILE A 114 43.21 33.57 -15.72
C ILE A 114 43.99 32.51 -14.92
N THR A 115 43.27 31.63 -14.17
CA THR A 115 43.94 30.70 -13.23
C THR A 115 44.70 29.58 -13.92
N MET A 116 44.09 28.92 -14.92
CA MET A 116 44.74 27.81 -15.68
C MET A 116 45.31 28.29 -16.98
N GLY A 117 44.57 29.08 -17.76
CA GLY A 117 45.01 29.53 -19.06
C GLY A 117 46.27 30.39 -19.01
N HIS A 118 46.25 31.45 -18.20
CA HIS A 118 47.42 32.32 -18.11
C HIS A 118 48.54 31.75 -17.23
N ASN A 119 48.20 31.26 -16.01
CA ASN A 119 49.21 30.84 -15.05
C ASN A 119 49.92 29.52 -15.47
N MET A 120 49.18 28.53 -16.08
CA MET A 120 49.73 27.23 -16.41
C MET A 120 50.12 27.11 -17.91
N LEU A 121 49.31 27.73 -18.78
CA LEU A 121 49.49 27.59 -20.27
C LEU A 121 50.00 28.88 -20.90
N SER A 122 50.33 29.93 -20.12
CA SER A 122 50.87 31.23 -20.59
C SER A 122 50.00 31.91 -21.66
N TRP A 123 48.67 31.78 -21.54
CA TRP A 123 47.72 32.44 -22.44
C TRP A 123 47.83 33.96 -22.32
N PRO A 124 47.64 34.74 -23.40
CA PRO A 124 47.82 36.19 -23.35
C PRO A 124 46.77 36.87 -22.44
N VAL A 125 47.25 37.80 -21.67
CA VAL A 125 46.41 38.72 -20.88
C VAL A 125 46.71 40.15 -21.29
N PRO A 126 45.83 41.14 -20.97
CA PRO A 126 46.11 42.54 -21.24
C PRO A 126 47.43 42.98 -20.59
N ALA A 127 48.20 43.81 -21.27
CA ALA A 127 49.56 44.20 -20.87
C ALA A 127 49.67 44.72 -19.42
N PHE A 128 48.63 45.37 -18.89
CA PHE A 128 48.59 45.89 -17.52
C PHE A 128 48.41 44.79 -16.45
N LEU A 129 47.97 43.58 -16.85
CA LEU A 129 47.87 42.43 -15.96
C LEU A 129 49.07 41.49 -16.08
N ASN A 130 49.86 41.59 -17.12
CA ASN A 130 51.03 40.76 -17.34
C ASN A 130 52.07 41.02 -16.22
N HIS A 131 52.51 40.00 -15.50
CA HIS A 131 53.37 40.03 -14.33
C HIS A 131 52.79 40.87 -13.11
N ASN A 132 51.53 41.27 -13.19
CA ASN A 132 50.85 41.96 -12.10
C ASN A 132 50.03 40.98 -11.27
N HIS A 133 50.67 40.24 -10.35
CA HIS A 133 50.01 39.20 -9.50
C HIS A 133 48.87 39.77 -8.67
N LEU A 134 48.97 41.02 -8.20
CA LEU A 134 47.91 41.68 -7.45
C LEU A 134 46.68 41.99 -8.33
N GLY A 135 46.90 42.50 -9.52
CA GLY A 135 45.85 42.78 -10.51
C GLY A 135 45.14 41.50 -10.96
N LEU A 136 45.90 40.44 -11.17
CA LEU A 136 45.35 39.11 -11.49
C LEU A 136 44.53 38.51 -10.33
N ALA A 137 45.03 38.61 -9.09
CA ALA A 137 44.32 38.16 -7.89
C ALA A 137 43.03 38.97 -7.66
N LEU A 138 43.04 40.30 -7.88
CA LEU A 138 41.85 41.15 -7.82
C LEU A 138 40.82 40.73 -8.88
N SER A 139 41.27 40.44 -10.10
CA SER A 139 40.40 39.98 -11.20
C SER A 139 39.74 38.65 -10.86
N GLN A 140 40.50 37.70 -10.29
CA GLN A 140 39.97 36.42 -9.81
C GLN A 140 38.94 36.64 -8.69
N MET A 141 39.24 37.50 -7.71
CA MET A 141 38.32 37.83 -6.62
C MET A 141 37.00 38.39 -7.12
N LEU A 142 37.03 39.34 -8.08
CA LEU A 142 35.82 39.96 -8.63
C LEU A 142 34.99 38.93 -9.42
N LEU A 143 35.63 38.11 -10.25
CA LEU A 143 34.94 37.04 -11.00
C LEU A 143 34.32 36.03 -10.05
N ALA A 144 35.02 35.58 -9.01
CA ALA A 144 34.50 34.69 -8.00
C ALA A 144 33.31 35.33 -7.27
N LEU A 145 33.39 36.59 -6.91
CA LEU A 145 32.29 37.32 -6.25
C LEU A 145 31.04 37.39 -7.12
N PHE A 146 31.16 37.54 -8.45
CA PHE A 146 30.00 37.45 -9.34
C PHE A 146 29.37 36.05 -9.32
N VAL A 147 30.16 34.98 -9.36
CA VAL A 147 29.66 33.61 -9.29
C VAL A 147 28.97 33.35 -7.93
N LEU A 148 29.56 33.79 -6.83
CA LEU A 148 28.97 33.69 -5.50
C LEU A 148 27.65 34.46 -5.40
N GLY A 149 27.60 35.67 -5.96
CA GLY A 149 26.41 36.55 -6.03
C GLY A 149 25.26 35.89 -6.81
N ILE A 150 25.57 35.27 -7.97
CA ILE A 150 24.61 34.49 -8.76
C ILE A 150 24.09 33.31 -7.93
N ASN A 151 24.95 32.70 -7.12
CA ASN A 151 24.65 31.50 -6.32
C ASN A 151 24.34 31.81 -4.85
N ARG A 152 23.96 33.09 -4.53
CA ARG A 152 23.68 33.55 -3.15
C ARG A 152 22.68 32.73 -2.37
N ASP A 153 21.76 32.02 -3.08
CA ASP A 153 20.73 31.22 -2.45
C ASP A 153 21.31 30.13 -1.53
N PHE A 154 22.48 29.54 -1.89
CA PHE A 154 23.18 28.56 -1.05
C PHE A 154 23.64 29.19 0.27
N PHE A 155 24.12 30.39 0.25
CA PHE A 155 24.60 31.07 1.45
C PHE A 155 23.45 31.52 2.35
N ILE A 156 22.39 32.10 1.77
CA ILE A 156 21.20 32.53 2.54
C ILE A 156 20.51 31.32 3.17
N SER A 157 20.27 30.25 2.40
CA SER A 157 19.64 28.99 2.87
C SER A 157 20.54 28.32 3.91
N GLY A 158 21.86 28.22 3.67
CA GLY A 158 22.82 27.62 4.56
C GLY A 158 22.90 28.31 5.92
N ILE A 159 23.09 29.64 5.95
CA ILE A 159 23.14 30.41 7.19
C ILE A 159 21.82 30.28 7.97
N ARG A 160 20.68 30.38 7.28
CA ARG A 160 19.37 30.25 7.91
C ARG A 160 19.18 28.88 8.55
N SER A 161 19.49 27.76 7.82
CA SER A 161 19.34 26.42 8.37
C SER A 161 20.30 26.14 9.53
N LEU A 162 21.51 26.71 9.49
CA LEU A 162 22.46 26.60 10.59
C LEU A 162 21.95 27.35 11.84
N SER A 163 21.43 28.58 11.67
CA SER A 163 20.85 29.35 12.78
C SER A 163 19.62 28.71 13.42
N GLN A 164 18.88 27.91 12.67
CA GLN A 164 17.71 27.16 13.14
C GLN A 164 18.05 25.78 13.73
N GLY A 165 19.34 25.41 13.82
CA GLY A 165 19.78 24.12 14.34
C GLY A 165 19.41 22.91 13.46
N ALA A 166 19.12 23.15 12.18
CA ALA A 166 18.76 22.12 11.19
C ALA A 166 19.67 22.22 9.96
N PRO A 167 21.00 21.96 10.13
CA PRO A 167 21.96 22.11 9.05
C PRO A 167 21.62 21.20 7.87
N ASN A 168 21.60 21.77 6.69
CA ASN A 168 21.28 21.11 5.43
C ASN A 168 22.51 21.08 4.49
N MET A 169 22.33 20.56 3.28
CA MET A 169 23.35 20.56 2.23
C MET A 169 23.92 21.94 1.92
N ASP A 170 23.08 22.97 1.91
CA ASP A 170 23.49 24.32 1.56
C ASP A 170 24.50 24.90 2.59
N VAL A 171 24.49 24.42 3.85
CA VAL A 171 25.49 24.73 4.88
C VAL A 171 26.88 24.26 4.45
N LEU A 172 27.00 23.00 3.96
CA LEU A 172 28.28 22.44 3.54
C LEU A 172 28.85 23.18 2.35
N VAL A 173 28.00 23.54 1.37
CA VAL A 173 28.38 24.36 0.21
C VAL A 173 28.81 25.74 0.62
N ALA A 174 28.00 26.41 1.47
CA ALA A 174 28.30 27.76 1.96
C ALA A 174 29.59 27.80 2.79
N MET A 175 29.82 26.76 3.63
CA MET A 175 31.07 26.66 4.40
C MET A 175 32.26 26.40 3.49
N GLY A 176 32.22 25.41 2.60
CA GLY A 176 33.32 25.07 1.71
C GLY A 176 33.71 26.24 0.79
N SER A 177 32.73 26.82 0.10
CA SER A 177 32.95 27.97 -0.78
C SER A 177 33.30 29.24 -0.02
N GLY A 178 32.63 29.51 1.12
CA GLY A 178 32.87 30.70 1.94
C GLY A 178 34.26 30.72 2.61
N ILE A 179 34.70 29.60 3.15
CA ILE A 179 36.02 29.44 3.76
C ILE A 179 37.12 29.63 2.69
N SER A 180 36.94 29.02 1.50
CA SER A 180 37.85 29.21 0.38
C SER A 180 37.99 30.66 -0.05
N PHE A 181 36.85 31.36 -0.13
CA PHE A 181 36.83 32.80 -0.46
C PHE A 181 37.50 33.66 0.62
N LEU A 182 37.17 33.46 1.91
CA LEU A 182 37.71 34.21 3.02
C LEU A 182 39.23 33.97 3.20
N TRP A 183 39.70 32.74 3.02
CA TRP A 183 41.11 32.41 3.00
C TRP A 183 41.84 33.17 1.87
N SER A 184 41.31 33.11 0.65
CA SER A 184 41.90 33.81 -0.48
C SER A 184 41.89 35.32 -0.31
N LEU A 185 40.86 35.86 0.33
CA LEU A 185 40.77 37.26 0.71
C LEU A 185 41.88 37.67 1.73
N TYR A 186 42.12 36.79 2.73
CA TYR A 186 43.22 36.98 3.68
C TYR A 186 44.56 36.97 2.97
N ILE A 187 44.80 36.03 2.07
CA ILE A 187 46.06 35.96 1.27
C ILE A 187 46.20 37.19 0.38
N PHE A 188 45.11 37.66 -0.26
CA PHE A 188 45.13 38.88 -1.06
C PHE A 188 45.57 40.11 -0.25
N PHE A 189 45.03 40.29 0.95
CA PHE A 189 45.47 41.38 1.83
C PHE A 189 46.90 41.19 2.31
N ARG A 190 47.34 39.94 2.57
CA ARG A 190 48.73 39.63 2.90
C ARG A 190 49.69 39.99 1.75
N MET A 191 49.33 39.69 0.51
CA MET A 191 50.09 40.11 -0.68
C MET A 191 50.19 41.63 -0.80
N THR A 192 49.07 42.34 -0.58
CA THR A 192 49.02 43.81 -0.59
C THR A 192 49.95 44.39 0.47
N TRP A 193 49.93 43.84 1.68
CA TRP A 193 50.83 44.29 2.79
C TRP A 193 52.32 44.05 2.46
N LEU A 194 52.67 42.90 1.86
CA LEU A 194 54.06 42.59 1.43
C LEU A 194 54.56 43.59 0.38
N ILE A 195 53.74 43.89 -0.60
CA ILE A 195 54.07 44.88 -1.65
C ILE A 195 54.28 46.24 -1.05
N THR A 196 53.45 46.69 -0.11
CA THR A 196 53.54 48.00 0.54
C THR A 196 54.79 48.13 1.43
N ASN A 197 55.39 46.99 1.87
CA ASN A 197 56.60 46.95 2.68
C ASN A 197 57.87 46.57 1.87
N ASP A 198 57.88 46.82 0.56
CA ASP A 198 58.99 46.59 -0.36
C ASP A 198 59.58 45.16 -0.33
N VAL A 199 58.77 44.15 -0.04
CA VAL A 199 59.19 42.76 -0.09
C VAL A 199 59.28 42.24 -1.54
N SER A 200 60.29 41.43 -1.83
CA SER A 200 60.59 40.92 -3.18
C SER A 200 59.40 40.21 -3.81
N ASN A 201 59.25 40.40 -5.14
CA ASN A 201 58.26 39.66 -5.94
C ASN A 201 58.42 38.11 -5.84
N MET A 202 59.60 37.62 -5.45
CA MET A 202 59.85 36.20 -5.20
C MET A 202 59.05 35.66 -4.03
N ASP A 203 58.76 36.49 -3.01
CA ASP A 203 57.95 36.05 -1.84
C ASP A 203 56.44 36.14 -2.10
N ILE A 204 56.01 36.90 -3.12
CA ILE A 204 54.60 37.06 -3.49
C ILE A 204 54.12 35.97 -4.42
N MET A 205 55.03 35.49 -5.30
CA MET A 205 54.72 34.50 -6.29
C MET A 205 54.17 33.17 -5.72
N PRO A 206 54.74 32.61 -4.63
CA PRO A 206 54.16 31.40 -3.98
C PRO A 206 52.79 31.65 -3.37
N LEU A 207 52.56 32.85 -2.82
CA LEU A 207 51.23 33.20 -2.24
C LEU A 207 50.19 33.27 -3.35
N TYR A 208 50.51 33.78 -4.51
CA TYR A 208 49.64 33.92 -5.65
C TYR A 208 49.34 32.53 -6.31
N HIS A 209 50.36 31.72 -6.56
CA HIS A 209 50.22 30.47 -7.30
C HIS A 209 49.66 29.32 -6.40
N ASP A 210 50.06 29.23 -5.14
CA ASP A 210 49.81 28.06 -4.35
C ASP A 210 48.73 28.28 -3.30
N GLN A 211 48.42 29.57 -2.88
CA GLN A 211 47.56 29.83 -1.73
C GLN A 211 46.22 30.52 -2.05
N LEU A 212 45.96 30.87 -3.31
CA LEU A 212 44.68 31.43 -3.72
C LEU A 212 43.68 30.32 -4.12
N TYR A 213 42.49 30.37 -3.57
CA TYR A 213 41.37 29.44 -3.86
C TYR A 213 40.09 30.12 -4.35
N PHE A 214 40.23 31.33 -5.01
CA PHE A 214 39.08 32.00 -5.60
C PHE A 214 38.38 31.18 -6.65
N GLU A 215 39.11 30.35 -7.40
CA GLU A 215 38.57 29.42 -8.36
C GLU A 215 37.75 28.31 -7.69
N SER A 216 38.27 27.70 -6.62
CA SER A 216 37.55 26.67 -5.86
C SER A 216 36.30 27.25 -5.22
N ALA A 217 36.39 28.49 -4.65
CA ALA A 217 35.22 29.20 -4.08
C ALA A 217 34.11 29.40 -5.11
N ALA A 218 34.43 29.67 -6.38
CA ALA A 218 33.47 29.85 -7.47
C ALA A 218 33.00 28.50 -8.08
N MET A 219 33.92 27.52 -8.23
CA MET A 219 33.65 26.24 -8.86
C MET A 219 32.70 25.39 -8.05
N ILE A 220 32.84 25.35 -6.71
CA ILE A 220 31.99 24.54 -5.82
C ILE A 220 30.52 24.83 -6.05
N PRO A 221 29.98 26.06 -5.91
CA PRO A 221 28.56 26.34 -6.11
C PRO A 221 28.13 26.19 -7.58
N ALA A 222 29.02 26.40 -8.55
CA ALA A 222 28.71 26.20 -9.96
C ALA A 222 28.52 24.71 -10.30
N LEU A 223 29.42 23.81 -9.88
CA LEU A 223 29.30 22.37 -10.08
C LEU A 223 28.11 21.77 -9.34
N ILE A 224 27.83 22.27 -8.13
CA ILE A 224 26.62 21.85 -7.40
C ILE A 224 25.36 22.32 -8.11
N THR A 225 25.39 23.48 -8.77
CA THR A 225 24.26 23.93 -9.60
C THR A 225 24.07 23.02 -10.83
N VAL A 226 25.15 22.46 -11.43
CA VAL A 226 25.03 21.41 -12.44
C VAL A 226 24.31 20.17 -11.88
N GLY A 227 24.75 19.70 -10.70
CA GLY A 227 24.11 18.57 -10.02
C GLY A 227 22.62 18.81 -9.76
N LYS A 228 22.26 19.98 -9.24
CA LYS A 228 20.84 20.37 -9.03
C LYS A 228 20.04 20.50 -10.33
N LEU A 229 20.65 20.96 -11.41
CA LEU A 229 19.99 21.00 -12.71
C LEU A 229 19.70 19.59 -13.26
N LEU A 230 20.67 18.69 -13.18
CA LEU A 230 20.48 17.29 -13.58
C LEU A 230 19.42 16.60 -12.71
N GLU A 231 19.38 16.92 -11.42
CA GLU A 231 18.34 16.49 -10.49
C GLU A 231 16.96 17.01 -10.92
N ALA A 232 16.81 18.31 -11.21
CA ALA A 232 15.55 18.90 -11.64
C ALA A 232 15.04 18.31 -12.96
N LEU A 233 15.93 18.10 -13.93
CA LEU A 233 15.61 17.44 -15.20
C LEU A 233 15.14 15.98 -14.98
N SER A 234 15.77 15.26 -14.07
CA SER A 234 15.38 13.89 -13.72
C SER A 234 14.03 13.85 -13.01
N LYS A 235 13.77 14.77 -12.07
CA LYS A 235 12.45 14.94 -11.44
C LYS A 235 11.38 15.23 -12.48
N GLY A 236 11.64 16.13 -13.44
CA GLY A 236 10.71 16.43 -14.53
C GLY A 236 10.31 15.18 -15.33
N ARG A 237 11.26 14.30 -15.66
CA ARG A 237 10.99 13.02 -16.36
C ARG A 237 10.24 12.01 -15.51
N THR A 238 10.42 11.99 -14.20
CA THR A 238 9.67 11.07 -13.31
C THR A 238 8.22 11.49 -13.15
N THR A 239 7.90 12.79 -13.22
CA THR A 239 6.54 13.31 -13.21
C THR A 239 5.83 13.21 -14.58
N ASP A 240 6.55 12.88 -15.64
CA ASP A 240 5.97 12.82 -17.00
C ASP A 240 4.89 11.75 -17.15
N ALA A 241 4.98 10.64 -16.40
CA ALA A 241 3.94 9.61 -16.38
C ALA A 241 2.60 10.16 -15.85
N LEU A 242 2.63 10.91 -14.74
CA LEU A 242 1.45 11.55 -14.16
C LEU A 242 0.92 12.66 -15.07
N LYS A 243 1.80 13.49 -15.63
CA LYS A 243 1.42 14.52 -16.62
C LYS A 243 0.82 13.91 -17.88
N SER A 244 1.30 12.74 -18.32
CA SER A 244 0.75 12.02 -19.46
C SER A 244 -0.68 11.58 -19.19
N LEU A 245 -0.97 11.05 -18.00
CA LEU A 245 -2.33 10.71 -17.59
C LEU A 245 -3.22 11.97 -17.58
N MET A 246 -2.80 13.05 -16.94
CA MET A 246 -3.58 14.30 -16.88
C MET A 246 -3.89 14.88 -18.26
N ARG A 247 -3.00 14.73 -19.23
CA ARG A 247 -3.20 15.20 -20.61
C ARG A 247 -4.25 14.40 -21.37
N MET A 248 -4.57 13.18 -20.95
CA MET A 248 -5.64 12.37 -21.55
C MET A 248 -7.03 12.83 -21.14
N ALA A 249 -7.16 13.61 -20.07
CA ALA A 249 -8.44 14.18 -19.64
C ALA A 249 -9.00 15.12 -20.71
N PRO A 250 -10.25 14.90 -21.19
CA PRO A 250 -10.92 15.79 -22.11
C PRO A 250 -11.12 17.17 -21.50
N LYS A 251 -10.95 18.21 -22.30
CA LYS A 251 -11.15 19.59 -21.86
C LYS A 251 -12.54 20.13 -22.21
N GLU A 252 -13.18 19.56 -23.21
CA GLU A 252 -14.49 19.96 -23.75
C GLU A 252 -15.40 18.75 -23.86
N ALA A 253 -16.69 18.96 -23.68
CA ALA A 253 -17.75 17.98 -23.87
C ALA A 253 -18.74 18.50 -24.92
N LEU A 254 -19.24 17.61 -25.78
CA LEU A 254 -20.35 17.89 -26.71
C LEU A 254 -21.66 17.45 -26.05
N LEU A 255 -22.47 18.39 -25.62
CA LEU A 255 -23.74 18.14 -24.94
C LEU A 255 -24.93 18.33 -25.87
N LEU A 256 -25.97 17.54 -25.66
CA LEU A 256 -27.26 17.69 -26.30
C LEU A 256 -28.22 18.41 -25.33
N ARG A 257 -28.41 19.72 -25.50
CA ARG A 257 -29.39 20.52 -24.73
C ARG A 257 -30.48 21.05 -25.62
N ASN A 258 -31.72 20.80 -25.29
CA ASN A 258 -32.91 21.22 -26.05
C ASN A 258 -32.92 20.80 -27.54
N GLY A 259 -32.22 19.68 -27.87
CA GLY A 259 -32.12 19.19 -29.26
C GLY A 259 -30.99 19.81 -30.08
N GLU A 260 -30.18 20.71 -29.50
CA GLU A 260 -29.01 21.31 -30.15
C GLU A 260 -27.68 20.75 -29.55
N GLU A 261 -26.71 20.51 -30.44
CA GLU A 261 -25.34 20.12 -30.04
C GLU A 261 -24.56 21.36 -29.60
N ILE A 262 -24.17 21.42 -28.32
CA ILE A 262 -23.41 22.54 -27.75
C ILE A 262 -22.10 22.04 -27.23
N ARG A 263 -20.98 22.64 -27.63
CA ARG A 263 -19.67 22.37 -27.05
C ARG A 263 -19.41 23.25 -25.84
N LEU A 264 -19.15 22.64 -24.67
CA LEU A 264 -18.89 23.34 -23.42
C LEU A 264 -17.64 22.75 -22.75
N PRO A 265 -16.94 23.51 -21.90
CA PRO A 265 -15.91 22.95 -21.02
C PRO A 265 -16.47 21.82 -20.17
N VAL A 266 -15.66 20.75 -19.94
CA VAL A 266 -16.09 19.60 -19.11
C VAL A 266 -16.49 20.04 -17.70
N SER A 267 -15.91 21.12 -17.17
CA SER A 267 -16.28 21.70 -15.87
C SER A 267 -17.72 22.19 -15.76
N GLU A 268 -18.40 22.42 -16.88
CA GLU A 268 -19.81 22.89 -16.93
C GLU A 268 -20.81 21.75 -17.10
N VAL A 269 -20.35 20.51 -17.27
CA VAL A 269 -21.19 19.31 -17.36
C VAL A 269 -21.77 19.00 -15.99
N ARG A 270 -23.07 18.66 -15.95
CA ARG A 270 -23.77 18.27 -14.72
C ARG A 270 -24.25 16.83 -14.79
N VAL A 271 -24.39 16.21 -13.63
CA VAL A 271 -25.04 14.89 -13.55
C VAL A 271 -26.42 14.94 -14.18
N GLY A 272 -26.71 14.03 -15.11
CA GLY A 272 -27.96 13.95 -15.87
C GLY A 272 -27.91 14.63 -17.23
N ASP A 273 -26.89 15.42 -17.57
CA ASP A 273 -26.70 15.96 -18.92
C ASP A 273 -26.46 14.80 -19.92
N ILE A 274 -26.96 14.98 -21.15
CA ILE A 274 -26.70 14.01 -22.23
C ILE A 274 -25.53 14.52 -23.06
N PHE A 275 -24.49 13.69 -23.15
CA PHE A 275 -23.31 13.98 -23.96
C PHE A 275 -23.18 13.03 -25.14
N LEU A 276 -22.50 13.51 -26.17
CA LEU A 276 -22.26 12.80 -27.43
C LEU A 276 -20.80 12.50 -27.59
N VAL A 277 -20.45 11.29 -28.07
CA VAL A 277 -19.07 10.90 -28.35
C VAL A 277 -19.00 10.38 -29.79
N LYS A 278 -18.22 11.07 -30.61
CA LYS A 278 -17.99 10.71 -32.00
C LYS A 278 -16.73 9.86 -32.13
N PRO A 279 -16.54 9.12 -33.24
CA PRO A 279 -15.29 8.36 -33.45
C PRO A 279 -14.08 9.28 -33.38
N GLY A 280 -13.04 8.84 -32.66
CA GLY A 280 -11.82 9.60 -32.38
C GLY A 280 -11.92 10.59 -31.21
N GLU A 281 -13.10 10.81 -30.63
CA GLU A 281 -13.27 11.67 -29.45
C GLU A 281 -13.15 10.86 -28.15
N ALA A 282 -12.67 11.52 -27.09
CA ALA A 282 -12.62 10.93 -25.76
C ALA A 282 -13.93 11.18 -25.02
N VAL A 283 -14.35 10.21 -24.20
CA VAL A 283 -15.51 10.30 -23.31
C VAL A 283 -15.25 11.40 -22.27
N PRO A 284 -16.11 12.45 -22.17
CA PRO A 284 -15.80 13.61 -21.33
C PRO A 284 -16.00 13.38 -19.83
N VAL A 285 -17.00 12.60 -19.44
CA VAL A 285 -17.38 12.29 -18.06
C VAL A 285 -17.89 10.86 -17.98
N ASP A 286 -18.00 10.27 -16.78
CA ASP A 286 -18.61 8.95 -16.64
C ASP A 286 -20.10 9.01 -16.93
N GLY A 287 -20.62 7.99 -17.63
CA GLY A 287 -22.01 7.96 -18.04
C GLY A 287 -22.53 6.58 -18.38
N GLU A 288 -23.81 6.52 -18.74
CA GLU A 288 -24.51 5.33 -19.21
C GLU A 288 -25.05 5.59 -20.64
N ILE A 289 -24.85 4.65 -21.54
CA ILE A 289 -25.24 4.76 -22.92
C ILE A 289 -26.77 4.71 -23.03
N LEU A 290 -27.38 5.75 -23.57
CA LEU A 290 -28.81 5.82 -23.85
C LEU A 290 -29.16 5.37 -25.27
N SER A 291 -28.27 5.62 -26.25
CA SER A 291 -28.47 5.21 -27.63
C SER A 291 -27.13 5.07 -28.38
N GLY A 292 -27.10 4.19 -29.36
CA GLY A 292 -25.91 3.91 -30.17
C GLY A 292 -25.07 2.76 -29.65
N THR A 293 -23.99 2.47 -30.37
CA THR A 293 -22.96 1.49 -29.99
C THR A 293 -21.61 2.05 -30.35
N ALA A 294 -20.58 1.71 -29.57
CA ALA A 294 -19.21 2.13 -29.81
C ALA A 294 -18.21 1.07 -29.36
N ALA A 295 -17.06 1.02 -30.02
CA ALA A 295 -15.89 0.34 -29.52
C ALA A 295 -15.02 1.36 -28.78
N LEU A 296 -14.87 1.22 -27.47
CA LEU A 296 -14.12 2.14 -26.60
C LEU A 296 -12.75 1.58 -26.28
N ASP A 297 -11.71 2.34 -26.58
CA ASP A 297 -10.34 2.06 -26.09
C ASP A 297 -10.22 2.60 -24.66
N GLU A 298 -10.22 1.69 -23.71
CA GLU A 298 -10.05 1.96 -22.28
C GLU A 298 -8.60 1.79 -21.81
N ALA A 299 -7.63 1.69 -22.73
CA ALA A 299 -6.21 1.45 -22.40
C ALA A 299 -5.60 2.49 -21.43
N ALA A 300 -6.10 3.73 -21.46
CA ALA A 300 -5.68 4.78 -20.53
C ALA A 300 -6.05 4.48 -19.07
N LEU A 301 -7.10 3.68 -18.84
CA LEU A 301 -7.66 3.34 -17.53
C LEU A 301 -7.25 1.93 -17.10
N THR A 302 -7.35 0.99 -18.02
CA THR A 302 -7.15 -0.45 -17.74
C THR A 302 -5.78 -0.97 -18.16
N GLY A 303 -5.09 -0.28 -19.07
CA GLY A 303 -3.85 -0.76 -19.68
C GLY A 303 -4.06 -1.81 -20.78
N GLU A 304 -5.31 -2.18 -21.09
CA GLU A 304 -5.64 -3.13 -22.15
C GLU A 304 -5.80 -2.42 -23.50
N SER A 305 -5.04 -2.86 -24.50
CA SER A 305 -5.03 -2.22 -25.83
C SER A 305 -6.16 -2.67 -26.77
N VAL A 306 -7.00 -3.61 -26.33
CA VAL A 306 -8.12 -4.10 -27.13
C VAL A 306 -9.37 -3.27 -26.82
N PRO A 307 -9.96 -2.57 -27.82
CA PRO A 307 -11.19 -1.84 -27.61
C PRO A 307 -12.34 -2.75 -27.15
N VAL A 308 -13.16 -2.25 -26.23
CA VAL A 308 -14.32 -2.96 -25.69
C VAL A 308 -15.59 -2.45 -26.38
N ASP A 309 -16.38 -3.38 -26.92
CA ASP A 309 -17.68 -3.04 -27.52
C ASP A 309 -18.69 -2.69 -26.41
N LYS A 310 -19.33 -1.55 -26.53
CA LYS A 310 -20.34 -1.01 -25.60
C LYS A 310 -21.65 -0.71 -26.34
N GLY A 311 -22.77 -1.06 -25.70
CA GLY A 311 -24.10 -0.84 -26.18
C GLY A 311 -25.00 -0.08 -25.21
N ILE A 312 -26.30 -0.04 -25.50
CA ILE A 312 -27.29 0.65 -24.67
C ILE A 312 -27.36 0.04 -23.28
N GLY A 313 -27.29 0.88 -22.25
CA GLY A 313 -27.26 0.47 -20.83
C GLY A 313 -25.88 0.23 -20.28
N ASP A 314 -24.83 0.18 -21.12
CA ASP A 314 -23.45 0.00 -20.64
C ASP A 314 -22.88 1.30 -20.09
N ALA A 315 -22.04 1.16 -19.05
CA ALA A 315 -21.31 2.26 -18.48
C ALA A 315 -20.10 2.65 -19.35
N VAL A 316 -19.90 3.95 -19.53
CA VAL A 316 -18.73 4.54 -20.19
C VAL A 316 -17.96 5.39 -19.19
N ARG A 317 -16.64 5.39 -19.32
CA ARG A 317 -15.73 6.07 -18.40
C ARG A 317 -15.04 7.25 -19.04
N ALA A 318 -14.83 8.31 -18.26
CA ALA A 318 -14.08 9.48 -18.70
C ALA A 318 -12.66 9.08 -19.18
N ALA A 319 -12.17 9.77 -20.21
CA ALA A 319 -10.90 9.56 -20.89
C ALA A 319 -10.79 8.28 -21.76
N SER A 320 -11.80 7.40 -21.83
CA SER A 320 -11.88 6.35 -22.85
C SER A 320 -12.00 6.97 -24.24
N ILE A 321 -11.35 6.40 -25.24
CA ILE A 321 -11.37 6.92 -26.61
C ILE A 321 -12.34 6.09 -27.47
N ASN A 322 -13.31 6.73 -28.08
CA ASN A 322 -14.21 6.07 -29.04
C ASN A 322 -13.45 5.78 -30.33
N THR A 323 -13.22 4.52 -30.64
CA THR A 323 -12.51 4.09 -31.86
C THR A 323 -13.45 3.95 -33.04
N ASN A 324 -14.70 3.54 -32.78
CA ASN A 324 -15.69 3.30 -33.83
C ASN A 324 -17.10 3.45 -33.25
N GLY A 325 -18.06 3.93 -34.07
CA GLY A 325 -19.44 4.09 -33.67
C GLY A 325 -19.75 5.49 -33.10
N TYR A 326 -21.01 5.69 -32.72
CA TYR A 326 -21.53 6.95 -32.20
C TYR A 326 -22.41 6.63 -31.00
N ILE A 327 -22.20 7.29 -29.88
CA ILE A 327 -23.02 7.09 -28.70
C ILE A 327 -23.54 8.39 -28.13
N GLN A 328 -24.75 8.30 -27.56
CA GLN A 328 -25.30 9.29 -26.64
C GLN A 328 -25.35 8.67 -25.26
N ALA A 329 -24.72 9.31 -24.29
CA ALA A 329 -24.70 8.82 -22.94
C ALA A 329 -25.15 9.89 -21.95
N LYS A 330 -25.73 9.46 -20.83
CA LYS A 330 -26.18 10.32 -19.74
C LYS A 330 -25.08 10.37 -18.68
N ALA A 331 -24.65 11.56 -18.30
CA ALA A 331 -23.65 11.77 -17.28
C ALA A 331 -24.11 11.23 -15.91
N THR A 332 -23.33 10.33 -15.33
CA THR A 332 -23.58 9.73 -14.01
C THR A 332 -22.65 10.29 -12.93
N ARG A 333 -21.40 10.57 -13.29
CA ARG A 333 -20.40 11.21 -12.41
C ARG A 333 -19.67 12.30 -13.19
N VAL A 334 -19.41 13.44 -12.55
CA VAL A 334 -18.83 14.63 -13.19
C VAL A 334 -17.71 15.22 -12.33
N GLY A 335 -16.80 15.96 -12.93
CA GLY A 335 -15.73 16.67 -12.23
C GLY A 335 -14.81 15.74 -11.46
N GLU A 336 -14.68 15.96 -10.16
CA GLU A 336 -13.80 15.21 -9.27
C GLU A 336 -14.27 13.78 -8.96
N ASP A 337 -15.56 13.51 -9.16
CA ASP A 337 -16.18 12.22 -8.89
C ASP A 337 -16.02 11.24 -10.06
N THR A 338 -15.47 11.69 -11.21
CA THR A 338 -15.22 10.78 -12.34
C THR A 338 -14.15 9.75 -11.99
N SER A 339 -14.31 8.53 -12.51
CA SER A 339 -13.34 7.44 -12.32
C SER A 339 -11.93 7.87 -12.67
N PHE A 340 -11.77 8.65 -13.73
CA PHE A 340 -10.46 9.14 -14.16
C PHE A 340 -9.85 10.18 -13.21
N ALA A 341 -10.66 11.11 -12.68
CA ALA A 341 -10.20 12.08 -11.69
C ALA A 341 -9.77 11.38 -10.38
N GLN A 342 -10.51 10.36 -9.95
CA GLN A 342 -10.13 9.54 -8.79
C GLN A 342 -8.79 8.83 -8.99
N ILE A 343 -8.53 8.29 -10.19
CA ILE A 343 -7.22 7.66 -10.50
C ILE A 343 -6.09 8.69 -10.37
N ILE A 344 -6.24 9.87 -10.98
CA ILE A 344 -5.24 10.94 -10.89
C ILE A 344 -4.99 11.32 -9.44
N ARG A 345 -6.05 11.49 -8.66
CA ARG A 345 -5.97 11.80 -7.23
C ARG A 345 -5.21 10.72 -6.44
N MET A 346 -5.56 9.45 -6.62
CA MET A 346 -4.87 8.34 -5.94
C MET A 346 -3.36 8.32 -6.26
N VAL A 347 -2.98 8.48 -7.52
CA VAL A 347 -1.56 8.49 -7.93
C VAL A 347 -0.83 9.73 -7.36
N SER A 348 -1.50 10.88 -7.32
CA SER A 348 -0.96 12.12 -6.73
C SER A 348 -0.77 11.99 -5.22
N GLU A 349 -1.75 11.46 -4.50
CA GLU A 349 -1.67 11.20 -3.05
C GLU A 349 -0.58 10.18 -2.72
N ALA A 350 -0.45 9.11 -3.50
CA ALA A 350 0.63 8.14 -3.34
C ALA A 350 2.01 8.80 -3.46
N ALA A 351 2.18 9.69 -4.43
CA ALA A 351 3.42 10.44 -4.63
C ALA A 351 3.72 11.42 -3.47
N ALA A 352 2.69 11.89 -2.76
CA ALA A 352 2.80 12.81 -1.64
C ALA A 352 3.09 12.12 -0.29
N THR A 353 2.93 10.79 -0.20
CA THR A 353 3.20 10.02 1.02
C THR A 353 4.66 9.55 1.10
N LYS A 354 5.13 9.20 2.30
CA LYS A 354 6.49 8.70 2.54
C LYS A 354 6.50 7.24 2.93
N ALA A 355 7.27 6.45 2.20
CA ALA A 355 7.58 5.08 2.56
C ALA A 355 8.41 4.99 3.86
N PRO A 356 8.31 3.91 4.65
CA PRO A 356 9.13 3.68 5.85
C PRO A 356 10.64 3.80 5.59
N ILE A 357 11.13 3.25 4.48
CA ILE A 357 12.54 3.33 4.09
C ILE A 357 13.00 4.77 3.83
N ALA A 358 12.13 5.64 3.29
CA ALA A 358 12.43 7.05 3.11
C ALA A 358 12.53 7.78 4.45
N ARG A 359 11.66 7.47 5.42
CA ARG A 359 11.74 8.01 6.78
C ARG A 359 13.05 7.64 7.49
N MET A 360 13.57 6.43 7.26
CA MET A 360 14.89 6.03 7.77
C MET A 360 16.02 6.83 7.11
N ALA A 361 16.01 6.99 5.80
CA ALA A 361 16.99 7.78 5.06
C ALA A 361 17.04 9.25 5.54
N ASP A 362 15.87 9.85 5.83
CA ASP A 362 15.78 11.20 6.39
C ASP A 362 16.42 11.31 7.78
N LYS A 363 16.22 10.32 8.66
CA LYS A 363 16.86 10.26 9.98
C LYS A 363 18.38 10.18 9.88
N VAL A 364 18.89 9.35 8.98
CA VAL A 364 20.33 9.23 8.71
C VAL A 364 20.88 10.57 8.21
N SER A 365 20.21 11.22 7.26
CA SER A 365 20.61 12.51 6.71
C SER A 365 20.69 13.61 7.77
N ALA A 366 19.79 13.62 8.75
CA ALA A 366 19.76 14.61 9.82
C ALA A 366 20.98 14.53 10.77
N VAL A 367 21.55 13.34 10.96
CA VAL A 367 22.75 13.11 11.77
C VAL A 367 24.02 13.28 10.95
N PHE A 368 23.94 12.96 9.65
CA PHE A 368 25.09 12.91 8.76
C PHE A 368 25.77 14.28 8.58
N VAL A 369 25.00 15.37 8.36
CA VAL A 369 25.56 16.71 8.12
C VAL A 369 26.34 17.24 9.35
N PRO A 370 25.81 17.21 10.59
CA PRO A 370 26.59 17.56 11.78
C PRO A 370 27.83 16.69 11.96
N ALA A 371 27.74 15.37 11.71
CA ALA A 371 28.87 14.46 11.81
C ALA A 371 29.99 14.83 10.83
N VAL A 372 29.65 15.17 9.61
CA VAL A 372 30.60 15.61 8.57
C VAL A 372 31.32 16.90 8.96
N ILE A 373 30.59 17.88 9.50
CA ILE A 373 31.20 19.11 10.00
C ILE A 373 32.21 18.77 11.11
N GLY A 374 31.89 17.87 12.03
CA GLY A 374 32.80 17.38 13.06
C GLY A 374 34.02 16.65 12.48
N ILE A 375 33.83 15.81 11.47
CA ILE A 375 34.93 15.10 10.78
C ILE A 375 35.85 16.11 10.07
N ALA A 376 35.30 17.09 9.37
CA ALA A 376 36.11 18.13 8.69
C ALA A 376 36.93 18.94 9.68
N ALA A 377 36.35 19.32 10.84
CA ALA A 377 37.07 19.99 11.91
C ALA A 377 38.17 19.11 12.51
N LEU A 378 37.90 17.82 12.71
CA LEU A 378 38.88 16.85 13.19
C LEU A 378 40.02 16.67 12.18
N VAL A 379 39.72 16.52 10.89
CA VAL A 379 40.72 16.39 9.81
C VAL A 379 41.62 17.65 9.79
N PHE A 380 41.04 18.82 9.88
CA PHE A 380 41.79 20.08 10.00
C PHE A 380 42.76 20.05 11.16
N ALA A 381 42.27 19.75 12.37
CA ALA A 381 43.07 19.69 13.58
C ALA A 381 44.22 18.65 13.54
N VAL A 382 43.92 17.47 13.01
CA VAL A 382 44.89 16.35 12.89
C VAL A 382 46.02 16.74 11.92
N HIS A 383 45.70 17.30 10.76
CA HIS A 383 46.72 17.74 9.79
C HIS A 383 47.62 18.83 10.37
N LEU A 384 47.05 19.82 11.09
CA LEU A 384 47.84 20.80 11.81
C LEU A 384 48.75 20.19 12.86
N ALA A 385 48.28 19.18 13.62
CA ALA A 385 49.05 18.49 14.62
C ALA A 385 50.20 17.63 14.00
N TRP A 386 50.03 17.16 12.77
CA TRP A 386 51.06 16.45 12.01
C TRP A 386 52.08 17.40 11.34
N GLY A 387 51.90 18.73 11.49
CA GLY A 387 52.82 19.73 10.95
C GLY A 387 52.54 20.14 9.51
N SER A 388 51.39 19.78 8.97
CA SER A 388 50.93 20.33 7.69
C SER A 388 50.69 21.82 7.78
N SER A 389 50.86 22.54 6.66
CA SER A 389 50.53 23.94 6.60
C SER A 389 49.01 24.16 6.83
N VAL A 390 48.66 25.35 7.36
CA VAL A 390 47.25 25.76 7.55
C VAL A 390 46.49 25.62 6.23
N GLN A 391 47.13 25.96 5.12
CA GLN A 391 46.58 25.84 3.78
C GLN A 391 46.22 24.40 3.41
N GLU A 392 47.15 23.44 3.55
CA GLU A 392 46.92 22.00 3.25
C GLU A 392 45.83 21.45 4.17
N ALA A 393 45.90 21.69 5.47
CA ALA A 393 44.88 21.27 6.43
C ALA A 393 43.48 21.79 6.08
N LEU A 394 43.42 23.05 5.60
CA LEU A 394 42.17 23.68 5.16
C LEU A 394 41.64 23.03 3.87
N THR A 395 42.51 22.72 2.91
CA THR A 395 42.11 22.02 1.67
C THR A 395 41.48 20.67 1.95
N TYR A 396 42.08 19.83 2.80
CA TYR A 396 41.50 18.56 3.20
C TYR A 396 40.14 18.73 3.89
N ALA A 397 40.04 19.68 4.82
CA ALA A 397 38.79 19.94 5.52
C ALA A 397 37.66 20.41 4.58
N ILE A 398 37.96 21.34 3.65
CA ILE A 398 37.02 21.82 2.64
C ILE A 398 36.60 20.68 1.71
N THR A 399 37.58 19.84 1.27
CA THR A 399 37.29 18.69 0.39
C THR A 399 36.34 17.72 1.07
N VAL A 400 36.54 17.40 2.38
CA VAL A 400 35.64 16.59 3.17
C VAL A 400 34.24 17.21 3.26
N LEU A 401 34.11 18.51 3.52
CA LEU A 401 32.82 19.20 3.56
C LEU A 401 32.08 19.09 2.23
N VAL A 402 32.77 19.30 1.12
CA VAL A 402 32.18 19.32 -0.21
C VAL A 402 31.73 17.93 -0.67
N ILE A 403 32.60 16.90 -0.51
CA ILE A 403 32.32 15.55 -0.99
C ILE A 403 31.20 14.87 -0.20
N SER A 404 31.01 15.26 1.04
CA SER A 404 30.07 14.61 1.96
C SER A 404 28.62 15.06 1.82
N CYS A 405 28.24 15.69 0.71
CA CYS A 405 26.85 16.09 0.50
C CYS A 405 25.94 14.86 0.30
N PRO A 406 24.89 14.67 1.11
CA PRO A 406 23.97 13.55 0.98
C PRO A 406 22.89 13.77 -0.11
N CYS A 407 23.21 14.45 -1.20
CA CYS A 407 22.26 14.83 -2.27
C CYS A 407 21.57 13.62 -2.87
N ALA A 408 22.35 12.58 -3.23
CA ALA A 408 21.84 11.35 -3.84
C ALA A 408 20.93 10.57 -2.87
N LEU A 409 21.20 10.59 -1.57
CA LEU A 409 20.43 9.88 -0.55
C LEU A 409 18.98 10.37 -0.46
N GLY A 410 18.77 11.68 -0.54
CA GLY A 410 17.44 12.29 -0.47
C GLY A 410 16.55 11.96 -1.68
N LEU A 411 17.14 11.57 -2.81
CA LEU A 411 16.42 11.24 -4.05
C LEU A 411 16.26 9.73 -4.27
N ALA A 412 17.11 8.92 -3.64
CA ALA A 412 17.20 7.48 -3.86
C ALA A 412 15.85 6.75 -3.78
N THR A 413 15.04 7.09 -2.79
CA THR A 413 13.73 6.46 -2.55
C THR A 413 12.59 7.15 -3.31
N PRO A 414 12.39 8.49 -3.21
CA PRO A 414 11.22 9.11 -3.81
C PRO A 414 11.15 8.98 -5.33
N VAL A 415 12.29 9.06 -6.03
CA VAL A 415 12.33 8.93 -7.50
C VAL A 415 11.95 7.52 -7.94
N ALA A 416 12.46 6.49 -7.27
CA ALA A 416 12.14 5.09 -7.59
C ALA A 416 10.65 4.78 -7.34
N ILE A 417 10.09 5.24 -6.22
CA ILE A 417 8.67 5.06 -5.91
C ILE A 417 7.78 5.78 -6.94
N MET A 418 8.14 7.00 -7.33
CA MET A 418 7.35 7.76 -8.31
C MET A 418 7.36 7.10 -9.70
N VAL A 419 8.52 6.59 -10.14
CA VAL A 419 8.60 5.80 -11.38
C VAL A 419 7.79 4.50 -11.25
N GLY A 420 7.87 3.82 -10.10
CA GLY A 420 7.11 2.61 -9.81
C GLY A 420 5.60 2.86 -9.84
N ASN A 421 5.11 3.90 -9.14
CA ASN A 421 3.70 4.29 -9.14
C ASN A 421 3.22 4.64 -10.55
N GLY A 422 4.02 5.40 -11.31
CA GLY A 422 3.69 5.73 -12.69
C GLY A 422 3.63 4.51 -13.62
N LEU A 423 4.49 3.51 -13.41
CA LEU A 423 4.45 2.26 -14.15
C LEU A 423 3.25 1.41 -13.73
N GLY A 424 2.94 1.35 -12.42
CA GLY A 424 1.75 0.69 -11.89
C GLY A 424 0.47 1.25 -12.49
N ALA A 425 0.31 2.57 -12.43
CA ALA A 425 -0.87 3.26 -12.96
C ALA A 425 -1.08 3.01 -14.46
N LYS A 426 -0.01 2.98 -15.26
CA LYS A 426 -0.08 2.63 -16.70
C LYS A 426 -0.55 1.20 -16.96
N ASN A 427 -0.42 0.32 -15.99
CA ASN A 427 -0.86 -1.08 -16.07
C ASN A 427 -2.12 -1.34 -15.23
N GLY A 428 -2.86 -0.31 -14.86
CA GLY A 428 -4.10 -0.46 -14.08
C GLY A 428 -3.88 -0.86 -12.61
N ILE A 429 -2.68 -0.69 -12.06
CA ILE A 429 -2.33 -0.99 -10.66
C ILE A 429 -2.11 0.32 -9.91
N LEU A 430 -3.00 0.65 -8.97
CA LEU A 430 -3.00 1.91 -8.25
C LEU A 430 -2.64 1.68 -6.78
N PHE A 431 -1.50 2.20 -6.35
CA PHE A 431 -1.10 2.23 -4.94
C PHE A 431 -1.58 3.54 -4.32
N LYS A 432 -2.30 3.48 -3.21
CA LYS A 432 -2.79 4.69 -2.51
C LYS A 432 -1.71 5.41 -1.72
N THR A 433 -0.67 4.68 -1.31
CA THR A 433 0.44 5.24 -0.53
C THR A 433 1.78 4.65 -0.94
N SER A 434 2.86 5.39 -0.72
CA SER A 434 4.22 4.88 -0.87
C SER A 434 4.53 3.73 0.10
N GLU A 435 3.85 3.70 1.26
CA GLU A 435 3.95 2.63 2.26
C GLU A 435 3.33 1.34 1.72
N ALA A 436 2.14 1.43 1.10
CA ALA A 436 1.50 0.31 0.42
C ALA A 436 2.40 -0.31 -0.65
N MET A 437 3.07 0.52 -1.48
CA MET A 437 4.03 0.02 -2.46
C MET A 437 5.23 -0.68 -1.80
N GLU A 438 5.74 -0.17 -0.68
CA GLU A 438 6.85 -0.83 0.04
C GLU A 438 6.41 -2.16 0.65
N MET A 439 5.24 -2.19 1.31
CA MET A 439 4.75 -3.38 2.01
C MET A 439 4.35 -4.49 1.05
N THR A 440 3.73 -4.18 -0.09
CA THR A 440 3.37 -5.16 -1.14
C THR A 440 4.57 -6.01 -1.58
N GLY A 441 5.79 -5.45 -1.60
CA GLY A 441 7.00 -6.21 -1.95
C GLY A 441 7.51 -7.16 -0.87
N ARG A 442 7.03 -7.03 0.36
CA ARG A 442 7.46 -7.80 1.54
C ARG A 442 6.49 -8.91 1.91
N ILE A 443 5.38 -9.04 1.17
CA ILE A 443 4.33 -10.03 1.44
C ILE A 443 4.88 -11.46 1.42
N GLU A 444 4.45 -12.25 2.41
CA GLU A 444 4.81 -13.64 2.64
C GLU A 444 3.60 -14.58 2.54
N ILE A 445 2.39 -14.06 2.85
CA ILE A 445 1.12 -14.79 2.83
C ILE A 445 0.12 -13.99 1.99
N ALA A 446 -0.56 -14.64 1.03
CA ALA A 446 -1.66 -14.07 0.26
C ALA A 446 -2.97 -14.73 0.68
N ALA A 447 -3.83 -13.98 1.36
CA ALA A 447 -5.18 -14.39 1.71
C ALA A 447 -6.14 -13.92 0.59
N LEU A 448 -6.78 -14.87 -0.07
CA LEU A 448 -7.66 -14.63 -1.21
C LEU A 448 -9.11 -14.91 -0.81
N ASP A 449 -10.01 -13.95 -1.03
CA ASP A 449 -11.42 -14.30 -1.00
C ASP A 449 -11.77 -15.24 -2.15
N LYS A 450 -12.78 -16.08 -1.98
CA LYS A 450 -13.25 -16.95 -3.04
C LYS A 450 -14.04 -16.15 -4.08
N THR A 451 -15.14 -15.55 -3.64
CA THR A 451 -16.18 -14.99 -4.51
C THR A 451 -15.75 -13.68 -5.13
N GLY A 452 -15.84 -13.55 -6.47
CA GLY A 452 -15.42 -12.31 -7.15
C GLY A 452 -13.90 -12.11 -7.23
N THR A 453 -13.09 -12.91 -6.50
CA THR A 453 -11.63 -12.83 -6.48
C THR A 453 -11.01 -14.04 -7.19
N LEU A 454 -11.12 -15.25 -6.63
CA LEU A 454 -10.70 -16.48 -7.30
C LEU A 454 -11.72 -16.91 -8.37
N THR A 455 -12.99 -16.61 -8.16
CA THR A 455 -14.08 -16.91 -9.06
C THR A 455 -14.61 -15.66 -9.76
N GLU A 456 -15.43 -15.82 -10.81
CA GLU A 456 -16.01 -14.70 -11.55
C GLU A 456 -17.02 -13.88 -10.73
N GLY A 457 -17.53 -14.43 -9.60
CA GLY A 457 -18.52 -13.80 -8.73
C GLY A 457 -19.93 -13.79 -9.32
N SER A 458 -20.09 -14.38 -10.50
CA SER A 458 -21.37 -14.53 -11.17
C SER A 458 -21.60 -16.03 -11.44
N PRO A 459 -22.57 -16.67 -10.72
CA PRO A 459 -22.89 -18.06 -10.96
C PRO A 459 -23.32 -18.30 -12.41
N ARG A 460 -22.89 -19.43 -12.99
CA ARG A 460 -23.29 -19.88 -14.33
C ARG A 460 -23.78 -21.30 -14.29
N VAL A 461 -24.65 -21.66 -15.24
CA VAL A 461 -25.03 -23.04 -15.45
C VAL A 461 -23.85 -23.81 -16.04
N THR A 462 -23.42 -24.87 -15.35
CA THR A 462 -22.28 -25.71 -15.75
C THR A 462 -22.72 -27.03 -16.36
N ASP A 463 -23.81 -27.61 -15.87
CA ASP A 463 -24.31 -28.88 -16.34
C ASP A 463 -25.83 -28.86 -16.44
N ILE A 464 -26.37 -29.47 -17.50
CA ILE A 464 -27.79 -29.73 -17.69
C ILE A 464 -27.94 -31.26 -17.86
N VAL A 465 -28.63 -31.89 -16.95
CA VAL A 465 -28.81 -33.36 -16.95
C VAL A 465 -30.30 -33.67 -16.98
N PRO A 466 -30.89 -33.82 -18.17
CA PRO A 466 -32.29 -34.20 -18.31
C PRO A 466 -32.50 -35.67 -17.87
N LYS A 467 -33.69 -35.99 -17.37
CA LYS A 467 -34.11 -37.37 -17.12
C LYS A 467 -34.38 -38.08 -18.45
N ASP A 468 -34.22 -39.41 -18.46
CA ASP A 468 -34.53 -40.22 -19.64
C ASP A 468 -35.90 -39.91 -20.23
N GLY A 469 -35.92 -39.50 -21.50
CA GLY A 469 -37.14 -39.14 -22.23
C GLY A 469 -37.51 -37.63 -22.18
N VAL A 470 -36.71 -36.80 -21.52
CA VAL A 470 -36.86 -35.35 -21.49
C VAL A 470 -35.70 -34.72 -22.27
N SER A 471 -35.96 -33.68 -23.07
CA SER A 471 -34.90 -32.95 -23.76
C SER A 471 -34.28 -31.85 -22.88
N GLU A 472 -33.03 -31.48 -23.18
CA GLU A 472 -32.38 -30.34 -22.48
C GLU A 472 -33.20 -29.05 -22.63
N GLU A 473 -33.77 -28.82 -23.83
CA GLU A 473 -34.59 -27.66 -24.11
C GLU A 473 -35.86 -27.61 -23.25
N GLU A 474 -36.55 -28.76 -23.08
CA GLU A 474 -37.75 -28.86 -22.25
C GLU A 474 -37.44 -28.59 -20.78
N LEU A 475 -36.33 -29.16 -20.28
CA LEU A 475 -35.85 -28.92 -18.91
C LEU A 475 -35.51 -27.43 -18.70
N LEU A 476 -34.73 -26.85 -19.62
CA LEU A 476 -34.30 -25.46 -19.50
C LEU A 476 -35.48 -24.49 -19.68
N GLN A 477 -36.46 -24.80 -20.56
CA GLN A 477 -37.69 -24.02 -20.73
C GLN A 477 -38.52 -24.01 -19.43
N ALA A 478 -38.70 -25.17 -18.79
CA ALA A 478 -39.43 -25.28 -17.54
C ALA A 478 -38.72 -24.52 -16.39
N ALA A 479 -37.40 -24.67 -16.30
CA ALA A 479 -36.57 -23.96 -15.33
C ALA A 479 -36.64 -22.44 -15.54
N TYR A 480 -36.44 -21.97 -16.78
CA TYR A 480 -36.51 -20.54 -17.12
C TYR A 480 -37.88 -19.94 -16.83
N ALA A 481 -38.97 -20.68 -17.13
CA ALA A 481 -40.30 -20.23 -16.81
C ALA A 481 -40.49 -19.93 -15.31
N LEU A 482 -39.93 -20.80 -14.40
CA LEU A 482 -39.98 -20.63 -12.95
C LEU A 482 -39.06 -19.50 -12.46
N GLU A 483 -37.81 -19.48 -12.93
CA GLU A 483 -36.73 -18.68 -12.35
C GLU A 483 -36.70 -17.25 -12.90
N ARG A 484 -37.27 -16.98 -14.08
CA ARG A 484 -37.27 -15.67 -14.75
C ARG A 484 -37.68 -14.48 -13.89
N ARG A 485 -38.52 -14.68 -12.87
CA ARG A 485 -39.04 -13.66 -11.96
C ARG A 485 -38.37 -13.69 -10.57
N SER A 486 -37.38 -14.54 -10.40
CA SER A 486 -36.62 -14.65 -9.16
C SER A 486 -35.36 -13.76 -9.21
N GLU A 487 -35.13 -13.00 -8.16
CA GLU A 487 -33.92 -12.17 -8.03
C GLU A 487 -32.71 -12.96 -7.50
N HIS A 488 -32.89 -14.27 -7.26
CA HIS A 488 -31.83 -15.08 -6.71
C HIS A 488 -30.68 -15.28 -7.73
N PRO A 489 -29.39 -15.16 -7.34
CA PRO A 489 -28.26 -15.31 -8.28
C PRO A 489 -28.26 -16.61 -9.08
N LEU A 490 -28.69 -17.73 -8.49
CA LEU A 490 -28.79 -19.01 -9.19
C LEU A 490 -29.89 -19.01 -10.26
N ALA A 491 -31.00 -18.28 -10.01
CA ALA A 491 -32.10 -18.11 -10.95
C ALA A 491 -31.66 -17.30 -12.18
N ARG A 492 -30.86 -16.24 -11.91
CA ARG A 492 -30.32 -15.39 -12.97
C ARG A 492 -29.41 -16.18 -13.91
N ALA A 493 -28.55 -17.07 -13.37
CA ALA A 493 -27.71 -17.93 -14.20
C ALA A 493 -28.49 -18.82 -15.17
N ILE A 494 -29.65 -19.32 -14.74
CA ILE A 494 -30.54 -20.12 -15.59
C ILE A 494 -31.23 -19.24 -16.64
N ALA A 495 -31.66 -18.05 -16.24
CA ALA A 495 -32.30 -17.08 -17.13
C ALA A 495 -31.34 -16.63 -18.23
N ASP A 496 -30.12 -16.23 -17.87
CA ASP A 496 -29.08 -15.78 -18.80
C ASP A 496 -28.78 -16.85 -19.86
N LEU A 497 -28.59 -18.12 -19.45
CA LEU A 497 -28.38 -19.22 -20.39
C LEU A 497 -29.58 -19.48 -21.31
N ALA A 498 -30.81 -19.38 -20.79
CA ALA A 498 -32.00 -19.58 -21.57
C ALA A 498 -32.18 -18.48 -22.62
N GLU A 499 -31.88 -17.22 -22.26
CA GLU A 499 -31.89 -16.06 -23.16
C GLU A 499 -30.81 -16.19 -24.24
N GLU A 500 -29.59 -16.59 -23.88
CA GLU A 500 -28.49 -16.84 -24.82
C GLU A 500 -28.85 -17.91 -25.85
N ARG A 501 -29.55 -18.97 -25.42
CA ARG A 501 -30.04 -20.03 -26.33
C ARG A 501 -31.35 -19.67 -27.08
N GLY A 502 -31.90 -18.46 -26.85
CA GLY A 502 -33.08 -17.96 -27.48
C GLY A 502 -34.37 -18.70 -27.07
N ILE A 503 -34.38 -19.31 -25.87
CA ILE A 503 -35.51 -20.05 -25.32
C ILE A 503 -36.57 -19.05 -24.85
N LYS A 504 -37.82 -19.26 -25.30
CA LYS A 504 -38.97 -18.43 -24.88
C LYS A 504 -39.58 -19.01 -23.61
N ALA A 505 -39.75 -18.18 -22.59
CA ALA A 505 -40.47 -18.59 -21.40
C ALA A 505 -41.99 -18.61 -21.64
N ASP A 506 -42.64 -19.68 -21.18
CA ASP A 506 -44.08 -19.68 -21.03
C ASP A 506 -44.53 -18.87 -19.80
N GLU A 507 -45.75 -18.35 -19.85
CA GLU A 507 -46.31 -17.64 -18.70
C GLU A 507 -46.58 -18.58 -17.52
N ILE A 508 -46.13 -18.15 -16.32
CA ILE A 508 -46.42 -18.84 -15.06
C ILE A 508 -47.39 -17.99 -14.23
N THR A 509 -48.40 -18.69 -13.72
CA THR A 509 -49.35 -18.20 -12.73
C THR A 509 -49.08 -18.81 -11.35
N ASP A 510 -49.58 -18.17 -10.28
CA ASP A 510 -49.46 -18.68 -8.89
C ASP A 510 -47.98 -18.97 -8.47
N LEU A 511 -47.03 -18.13 -8.90
CA LEU A 511 -45.63 -18.26 -8.50
C LEU A 511 -45.48 -18.01 -6.98
N LEU A 512 -44.90 -18.96 -6.28
CA LEU A 512 -44.63 -18.92 -4.85
C LEU A 512 -43.19 -19.27 -4.60
N ILE A 513 -42.48 -18.39 -3.88
CA ILE A 513 -41.11 -18.59 -3.41
C ILE A 513 -41.16 -19.29 -2.05
N LEU A 514 -40.46 -20.40 -1.92
CA LEU A 514 -40.38 -21.19 -0.68
C LEU A 514 -38.96 -21.02 -0.08
N PRO A 515 -38.81 -20.17 0.95
CA PRO A 515 -37.49 -19.86 1.51
C PRO A 515 -36.69 -21.12 1.88
N GLY A 516 -35.44 -21.24 1.38
CA GLY A 516 -34.55 -22.38 1.62
C GLY A 516 -34.93 -23.68 0.93
N LYS A 517 -36.01 -23.71 0.14
CA LYS A 517 -36.52 -24.93 -0.56
C LYS A 517 -36.47 -24.78 -2.07
N GLY A 518 -37.03 -23.69 -2.61
CA GLY A 518 -37.13 -23.48 -4.06
C GLY A 518 -38.34 -22.64 -4.46
N LEU A 519 -38.87 -22.91 -5.64
CA LEU A 519 -40.01 -22.21 -6.23
C LEU A 519 -41.06 -23.18 -6.70
N THR A 520 -42.29 -22.73 -6.75
CA THR A 520 -43.40 -23.44 -7.36
C THR A 520 -44.30 -22.49 -8.13
N GLY A 521 -44.92 -22.94 -9.20
CA GLY A 521 -45.85 -22.18 -9.99
C GLY A 521 -46.65 -23.06 -10.93
N LYS A 522 -47.64 -22.47 -11.65
CA LYS A 522 -48.47 -23.21 -12.61
C LYS A 522 -48.19 -22.75 -14.03
N GLN A 523 -47.86 -23.66 -14.91
CA GLN A 523 -47.69 -23.47 -16.36
C GLN A 523 -48.81 -24.22 -17.10
N GLN A 524 -49.70 -23.50 -17.78
CA GLN A 524 -50.83 -24.10 -18.53
C GLN A 524 -51.67 -25.08 -17.69
N GLY A 525 -51.87 -24.78 -16.40
CA GLY A 525 -52.62 -25.62 -15.46
C GLY A 525 -51.82 -26.77 -14.82
N LYS A 526 -50.57 -27.03 -15.24
CA LYS A 526 -49.64 -28.00 -14.67
C LYS A 526 -48.75 -27.35 -13.60
N THR A 527 -48.54 -28.04 -12.48
CA THR A 527 -47.71 -27.50 -11.40
C THR A 527 -46.24 -27.81 -11.68
N LEU A 528 -45.43 -26.74 -11.69
CA LEU A 528 -43.97 -26.82 -11.75
C LEU A 528 -43.39 -26.59 -10.36
N PHE A 529 -42.31 -27.30 -10.05
CA PHE A 529 -41.48 -27.12 -8.87
C PHE A 529 -40.00 -27.08 -9.32
N GLY A 530 -39.25 -26.19 -8.72
CA GLY A 530 -37.79 -26.12 -8.85
C GLY A 530 -37.16 -25.86 -7.51
N GLY A 531 -36.03 -26.51 -7.21
CA GLY A 531 -35.37 -26.27 -5.94
C GLY A 531 -34.29 -27.27 -5.55
N SER A 532 -33.95 -27.29 -4.27
CA SER A 532 -32.87 -28.12 -3.72
C SER A 532 -33.17 -29.60 -3.79
N LEU A 533 -32.13 -30.46 -3.89
CA LEU A 533 -32.27 -31.90 -3.89
C LEU A 533 -33.13 -32.42 -2.71
N ALA A 534 -32.89 -31.91 -1.50
CA ALA A 534 -33.62 -32.27 -0.29
C ALA A 534 -35.12 -31.96 -0.42
N TYR A 535 -35.48 -30.82 -0.98
CA TYR A 535 -36.87 -30.43 -1.16
C TYR A 535 -37.58 -31.28 -2.22
N ILE A 536 -36.98 -31.45 -3.39
CA ILE A 536 -37.61 -32.21 -4.49
C ILE A 536 -37.71 -33.70 -4.13
N THR A 537 -36.72 -34.29 -3.40
CA THR A 537 -36.79 -35.65 -2.89
C THR A 537 -37.98 -35.87 -1.95
N SER A 538 -38.46 -34.84 -1.22
CA SER A 538 -39.66 -34.94 -0.40
C SER A 538 -40.96 -34.97 -1.20
N LEU A 539 -40.93 -34.61 -2.47
CA LEU A 539 -42.09 -34.50 -3.36
C LEU A 539 -42.19 -35.64 -4.38
N THR A 540 -41.05 -36.17 -4.83
CA THR A 540 -41.00 -37.22 -5.87
C THR A 540 -39.76 -38.11 -5.72
N ASP A 541 -39.74 -39.26 -6.38
CA ASP A 541 -38.57 -40.14 -6.42
C ASP A 541 -37.45 -39.54 -7.28
N THR A 542 -36.33 -39.27 -6.65
CA THR A 542 -35.13 -38.66 -7.25
C THR A 542 -33.99 -39.67 -7.42
N THR A 543 -34.22 -40.99 -7.16
CA THR A 543 -33.17 -42.02 -7.11
C THR A 543 -32.35 -42.06 -8.40
N SER A 544 -32.97 -41.84 -9.57
CA SER A 544 -32.32 -41.89 -10.88
C SER A 544 -31.26 -40.78 -11.08
N LEU A 545 -31.41 -39.62 -10.43
CA LEU A 545 -30.49 -38.48 -10.57
C LEU A 545 -29.68 -38.21 -9.31
N ARG A 546 -29.95 -38.92 -8.22
CA ARG A 546 -29.32 -38.65 -6.91
C ARG A 546 -27.80 -38.80 -6.94
N ALA A 547 -27.32 -39.91 -7.49
CA ALA A 547 -25.88 -40.18 -7.62
C ALA A 547 -25.17 -39.07 -8.43
N ARG A 548 -25.83 -38.56 -9.50
CA ARG A 548 -25.27 -37.47 -10.30
C ARG A 548 -25.33 -36.12 -9.58
N ALA A 549 -26.41 -35.87 -8.84
CA ALA A 549 -26.53 -34.65 -8.02
C ALA A 549 -25.50 -34.63 -6.89
N ASP A 550 -25.28 -35.79 -6.22
CA ASP A 550 -24.27 -35.90 -5.16
C ASP A 550 -22.86 -35.73 -5.76
N ALA A 551 -22.54 -36.29 -6.90
CA ALA A 551 -21.26 -36.13 -7.60
C ALA A 551 -21.01 -34.65 -7.99
N LEU A 552 -22.04 -34.00 -8.55
CA LEU A 552 -21.93 -32.55 -8.88
C LEU A 552 -21.74 -31.67 -7.63
N SER A 553 -22.39 -32.07 -6.52
CA SER A 553 -22.18 -31.39 -5.23
C SER A 553 -20.75 -31.59 -4.69
N GLU A 554 -20.15 -32.76 -4.92
CA GLU A 554 -18.73 -33.04 -4.59
C GLU A 554 -17.76 -32.22 -5.47
N GLU A 555 -18.16 -31.91 -6.72
CA GLU A 555 -17.44 -31.01 -7.62
C GLU A 555 -17.63 -29.51 -7.23
N GLY A 556 -18.31 -29.19 -6.11
CA GLY A 556 -18.55 -27.83 -5.67
C GLY A 556 -19.67 -27.09 -6.40
N LYS A 557 -20.49 -27.78 -7.19
CA LYS A 557 -21.63 -27.24 -7.92
C LYS A 557 -22.91 -27.33 -7.12
N THR A 558 -23.89 -26.50 -7.40
CA THR A 558 -25.21 -26.51 -6.76
C THR A 558 -26.22 -27.13 -7.70
N PRO A 559 -26.63 -28.40 -7.51
CA PRO A 559 -27.64 -29.02 -8.34
C PRO A 559 -29.05 -28.57 -7.92
N LEU A 560 -29.79 -27.99 -8.88
CA LEU A 560 -31.20 -27.63 -8.75
C LEU A 560 -32.05 -28.65 -9.54
N LEU A 561 -33.04 -29.26 -8.93
CA LEU A 561 -33.91 -30.21 -9.55
C LEU A 561 -35.24 -29.56 -9.95
N PHE A 562 -35.76 -29.98 -11.09
CA PHE A 562 -37.01 -29.45 -11.64
C PHE A 562 -37.99 -30.60 -11.91
N MET A 563 -39.24 -30.38 -11.57
CA MET A 563 -40.33 -31.34 -11.79
C MET A 563 -41.59 -30.66 -12.30
N LYS A 564 -42.41 -31.39 -13.07
CA LYS A 564 -43.69 -30.96 -13.64
C LYS A 564 -44.75 -32.01 -13.39
N ASP A 565 -45.88 -31.63 -12.79
CA ASP A 565 -46.98 -32.53 -12.44
C ASP A 565 -46.56 -33.86 -11.75
N GLY A 566 -45.64 -33.77 -10.81
CA GLY A 566 -45.15 -34.95 -10.09
C GLY A 566 -44.08 -35.75 -10.84
N MET A 567 -43.76 -35.42 -12.09
CA MET A 567 -42.68 -36.08 -12.86
C MET A 567 -41.40 -35.24 -12.78
N LEU A 568 -40.30 -35.90 -12.43
CA LEU A 568 -38.97 -35.29 -12.44
C LEU A 568 -38.53 -35.03 -13.89
N LEU A 569 -38.17 -33.77 -14.23
CA LEU A 569 -37.67 -33.41 -15.55
C LEU A 569 -36.16 -33.57 -15.66
N GLY A 570 -35.42 -33.22 -14.63
CA GLY A 570 -33.96 -33.25 -14.64
C GLY A 570 -33.35 -32.41 -13.54
N LEU A 571 -32.05 -32.21 -13.63
CA LEU A 571 -31.29 -31.29 -12.78
C LEU A 571 -30.47 -30.30 -13.63
N ILE A 572 -30.29 -29.11 -13.12
CA ILE A 572 -29.41 -28.09 -13.65
C ILE A 572 -28.43 -27.73 -12.54
N ALA A 573 -27.12 -27.86 -12.81
CA ALA A 573 -26.10 -27.48 -11.86
C ALA A 573 -25.58 -26.07 -12.16
N VAL A 574 -25.50 -25.30 -11.12
CA VAL A 574 -25.01 -23.91 -11.18
C VAL A 574 -23.80 -23.78 -10.26
N ALA A 575 -22.75 -23.13 -10.72
CA ALA A 575 -21.57 -22.88 -9.93
C ALA A 575 -20.97 -21.51 -10.24
N ASP A 576 -20.27 -20.94 -9.27
CA ASP A 576 -19.39 -19.80 -9.47
C ASP A 576 -18.05 -20.33 -10.01
N VAL A 577 -17.72 -19.96 -11.23
CA VAL A 577 -16.61 -20.54 -12.00
C VAL A 577 -15.30 -19.83 -11.66
N LEU A 578 -14.22 -20.59 -11.53
CA LEU A 578 -12.87 -20.04 -11.40
C LEU A 578 -12.55 -19.10 -12.58
N ARG A 579 -11.93 -17.95 -12.29
CA ARG A 579 -11.37 -17.09 -13.33
C ARG A 579 -10.29 -17.81 -14.11
N LYS A 580 -10.17 -17.52 -15.38
CA LYS A 580 -9.20 -18.15 -16.28
C LYS A 580 -7.75 -18.01 -15.84
N ASP A 581 -7.44 -16.92 -15.13
CA ASP A 581 -6.10 -16.57 -14.69
C ASP A 581 -5.81 -16.95 -13.22
N SER A 582 -6.80 -17.43 -12.43
CA SER A 582 -6.62 -17.71 -11.00
C SER A 582 -5.54 -18.77 -10.73
N ALA A 583 -5.58 -19.89 -11.44
CA ALA A 583 -4.57 -20.94 -11.25
C ALA A 583 -3.17 -20.47 -11.63
N MET A 584 -3.05 -19.66 -12.69
CA MET A 584 -1.77 -19.05 -13.11
C MET A 584 -1.27 -18.07 -12.06
N ALA A 585 -2.13 -17.20 -11.53
CA ALA A 585 -1.77 -16.27 -10.48
C ALA A 585 -1.28 -16.97 -9.20
N VAL A 586 -1.95 -18.06 -8.79
CA VAL A 586 -1.51 -18.89 -7.65
C VAL A 586 -0.13 -19.49 -7.91
N GLN A 587 0.12 -20.02 -9.11
CA GLN A 587 1.45 -20.55 -9.48
C GLN A 587 2.53 -19.46 -9.44
N GLU A 588 2.24 -18.23 -9.90
CA GLU A 588 3.17 -17.10 -9.82
C GLU A 588 3.45 -16.70 -8.37
N LEU A 589 2.43 -16.70 -7.50
CA LEU A 589 2.61 -16.45 -6.06
C LEU A 589 3.54 -17.50 -5.43
N HIS A 590 3.35 -18.77 -5.75
CA HIS A 590 4.25 -19.85 -5.31
C HIS A 590 5.69 -19.67 -5.82
N ALA A 591 5.86 -19.28 -7.09
CA ALA A 591 7.19 -18.98 -7.65
C ALA A 591 7.88 -17.82 -6.91
N MET A 592 7.09 -16.87 -6.40
CA MET A 592 7.57 -15.79 -5.55
C MET A 592 7.83 -16.20 -4.10
N GLY A 593 7.49 -17.44 -3.71
CA GLY A 593 7.65 -17.98 -2.35
C GLY A 593 6.59 -17.47 -1.37
N ILE A 594 5.39 -17.16 -1.84
CA ILE A 594 4.25 -16.67 -1.06
C ILE A 594 3.30 -17.83 -0.81
N GLU A 595 2.89 -18.03 0.46
CA GLU A 595 1.85 -18.98 0.85
C GLU A 595 0.49 -18.43 0.43
N VAL A 596 -0.36 -19.27 -0.20
CA VAL A 596 -1.68 -18.86 -0.67
C VAL A 596 -2.77 -19.50 0.18
N VAL A 597 -3.58 -18.66 0.82
CA VAL A 597 -4.68 -19.06 1.70
C VAL A 597 -6.00 -18.60 1.10
N MET A 598 -6.95 -19.51 0.89
CA MET A 598 -8.30 -19.17 0.44
C MET A 598 -9.23 -18.99 1.65
N LEU A 599 -9.96 -17.89 1.70
CA LEU A 599 -11.03 -17.61 2.66
C LEU A 599 -12.40 -17.76 1.99
N THR A 600 -13.33 -18.48 2.59
CA THR A 600 -14.68 -18.62 2.04
C THR A 600 -15.72 -18.94 3.12
N GLY A 601 -16.94 -18.42 2.95
CA GLY A 601 -18.11 -18.80 3.74
C GLY A 601 -18.74 -20.13 3.34
N ASP A 602 -18.27 -20.76 2.25
CA ASP A 602 -18.80 -22.02 1.75
C ASP A 602 -18.51 -23.18 2.71
N ASN A 603 -19.30 -24.24 2.52
CA ASN A 603 -19.03 -25.51 3.21
C ASN A 603 -17.69 -26.12 2.75
N GLU A 604 -17.15 -27.04 3.57
CA GLU A 604 -15.84 -27.65 3.36
C GLU A 604 -15.69 -28.35 2.01
N LYS A 605 -16.73 -29.03 1.51
CA LYS A 605 -16.66 -29.76 0.25
C LYS A 605 -16.49 -28.83 -0.95
N THR A 606 -17.32 -27.80 -1.05
CA THR A 606 -17.25 -26.79 -2.10
C THR A 606 -15.93 -26.01 -2.04
N ALA A 607 -15.51 -25.63 -0.83
CA ALA A 607 -14.26 -24.92 -0.61
C ALA A 607 -13.05 -25.77 -1.07
N ARG A 608 -13.05 -27.07 -0.76
CA ARG A 608 -11.98 -28.01 -1.15
C ARG A 608 -11.89 -28.15 -2.67
N ALA A 609 -13.03 -28.34 -3.35
CA ALA A 609 -13.06 -28.50 -4.81
C ALA A 609 -12.48 -27.27 -5.52
N ILE A 610 -12.88 -26.07 -5.11
CA ILE A 610 -12.40 -24.80 -5.71
C ILE A 610 -10.93 -24.56 -5.35
N GLY A 611 -10.54 -24.77 -4.10
CA GLY A 611 -9.17 -24.56 -3.65
C GLY A 611 -8.15 -25.50 -4.30
N GLU A 612 -8.53 -26.78 -4.52
CA GLU A 612 -7.70 -27.74 -5.26
C GLU A 612 -7.58 -27.36 -6.74
N ALA A 613 -8.69 -26.95 -7.36
CA ALA A 613 -8.68 -26.50 -8.74
C ALA A 613 -7.86 -25.22 -8.94
N ALA A 614 -7.86 -24.30 -7.98
CA ALA A 614 -7.04 -23.10 -7.97
C ALA A 614 -5.57 -23.37 -7.58
N GLY A 615 -5.29 -24.46 -6.85
CA GLY A 615 -3.97 -24.85 -6.39
C GLY A 615 -3.49 -24.13 -5.13
N VAL A 616 -4.40 -23.65 -4.26
CA VAL A 616 -4.05 -22.94 -3.01
C VAL A 616 -3.46 -23.91 -1.96
N ASP A 617 -2.63 -23.37 -1.03
CA ASP A 617 -1.96 -24.17 0.00
C ASP A 617 -2.87 -24.49 1.17
N THR A 618 -3.65 -23.52 1.65
CA THR A 618 -4.51 -23.63 2.82
C THR A 618 -5.90 -23.13 2.49
N ILE A 619 -6.92 -23.81 3.04
CA ILE A 619 -8.33 -23.47 2.81
C ILE A 619 -8.98 -23.25 4.18
N LEU A 620 -9.52 -22.05 4.39
CA LEU A 620 -10.34 -21.70 5.55
C LEU A 620 -11.80 -21.60 5.10
N SER A 621 -12.58 -22.65 5.38
CA SER A 621 -14.00 -22.78 5.01
C SER A 621 -14.91 -22.36 6.16
N GLY A 622 -16.16 -21.99 5.85
CA GLY A 622 -17.17 -21.60 6.83
C GLY A 622 -16.89 -20.27 7.52
N VAL A 623 -16.05 -19.42 6.92
CA VAL A 623 -15.67 -18.11 7.48
C VAL A 623 -16.76 -17.10 7.15
N LEU A 624 -17.55 -16.70 8.13
CA LEU A 624 -18.53 -15.62 7.98
C LEU A 624 -17.83 -14.28 7.70
N PRO A 625 -18.51 -13.27 7.12
CA PRO A 625 -17.91 -11.96 6.82
C PRO A 625 -17.17 -11.34 8.02
N GLU A 626 -17.76 -11.40 9.22
CA GLU A 626 -17.16 -10.91 10.48
C GLU A 626 -15.93 -11.74 10.92
N GLY A 627 -15.85 -13.00 10.55
CA GLY A 627 -14.72 -13.90 10.86
C GLY A 627 -13.51 -13.70 9.96
N LYS A 628 -13.66 -13.07 8.77
CA LYS A 628 -12.56 -12.85 7.83
C LYS A 628 -11.47 -11.96 8.42
N GLU A 629 -11.84 -10.89 9.17
CA GLU A 629 -10.88 -10.05 9.89
C GLU A 629 -10.06 -10.85 10.90
N ALA A 630 -10.71 -11.70 11.70
CA ALA A 630 -10.04 -12.53 12.69
C ALA A 630 -9.10 -13.56 12.04
N ALA A 631 -9.47 -14.14 10.91
CA ALA A 631 -8.61 -15.03 10.13
C ALA A 631 -7.36 -14.31 9.63
N VAL A 632 -7.50 -13.13 9.03
CA VAL A 632 -6.38 -12.29 8.56
C VAL A 632 -5.47 -11.90 9.73
N ARG A 633 -6.02 -11.54 10.89
CA ARG A 633 -5.24 -11.23 12.09
C ARG A 633 -4.38 -12.41 12.56
N LYS A 634 -4.93 -13.63 12.58
CA LYS A 634 -4.17 -14.86 12.91
C LYS A 634 -3.06 -15.14 11.89
N LEU A 635 -3.31 -14.90 10.61
CA LEU A 635 -2.29 -15.02 9.57
C LEU A 635 -1.16 -13.99 9.74
N ALA A 636 -1.49 -12.75 10.14
CA ALA A 636 -0.52 -11.68 10.36
C ALA A 636 0.45 -11.97 11.53
N GLU A 637 0.14 -12.88 12.44
CA GLU A 637 1.08 -13.35 13.46
C GLU A 637 2.20 -14.24 12.89
N ARG A 638 1.99 -14.81 11.69
CA ARG A 638 2.94 -15.72 11.02
C ARG A 638 3.86 -15.02 10.03
N GLY A 639 3.42 -13.91 9.43
CA GLY A 639 4.15 -13.15 8.42
C GLY A 639 3.33 -12.01 7.86
N HIS A 640 3.90 -11.25 6.92
CA HIS A 640 3.20 -10.16 6.26
C HIS A 640 2.10 -10.66 5.33
N VAL A 641 0.86 -10.22 5.57
CA VAL A 641 -0.35 -10.68 4.89
C VAL A 641 -0.82 -9.66 3.86
N LEU A 642 -1.06 -10.15 2.64
CA LEU A 642 -1.86 -9.50 1.62
C LEU A 642 -3.27 -10.09 1.65
N MET A 643 -4.30 -9.27 1.80
CA MET A 643 -5.69 -9.68 1.59
C MET A 643 -6.17 -9.17 0.23
N ILE A 644 -6.74 -10.07 -0.58
CA ILE A 644 -7.36 -9.71 -1.88
C ILE A 644 -8.85 -10.03 -1.82
N GLY A 645 -9.68 -9.03 -2.11
CA GLY A 645 -11.14 -9.15 -2.13
C GLY A 645 -11.78 -8.16 -3.11
N ASP A 646 -13.08 -8.31 -3.36
CA ASP A 646 -13.85 -7.49 -4.31
C ASP A 646 -15.01 -6.72 -3.68
N GLY A 647 -15.43 -7.08 -2.48
CA GLY A 647 -16.72 -6.71 -1.91
C GLY A 647 -16.68 -5.88 -0.64
N ILE A 648 -17.86 -5.35 -0.30
CA ILE A 648 -18.12 -4.65 0.97
C ILE A 648 -17.83 -5.55 2.17
N ASN A 649 -18.09 -6.85 2.05
CA ASN A 649 -17.90 -7.84 3.10
C ASN A 649 -16.43 -8.06 3.46
N ASP A 650 -15.50 -7.69 2.58
CA ASP A 650 -14.06 -7.86 2.77
C ASP A 650 -13.39 -6.61 3.36
N ALA A 651 -14.08 -5.47 3.40
CA ALA A 651 -13.52 -4.20 3.84
C ALA A 651 -12.83 -4.27 5.23
N PRO A 652 -13.38 -4.95 6.25
CA PRO A 652 -12.68 -5.11 7.54
C PRO A 652 -11.40 -5.95 7.41
N ALA A 653 -11.42 -6.99 6.59
CA ALA A 653 -10.26 -7.86 6.35
C ALA A 653 -9.18 -7.16 5.51
N LEU A 654 -9.57 -6.38 4.48
CA LEU A 654 -8.68 -5.54 3.68
C LEU A 654 -7.95 -4.52 4.55
N THR A 655 -8.68 -3.83 5.43
CA THR A 655 -8.10 -2.84 6.35
C THR A 655 -7.18 -3.47 7.40
N ARG A 656 -7.45 -4.72 7.79
CA ARG A 656 -6.70 -5.43 8.84
C ARG A 656 -5.39 -6.01 8.34
N ALA A 657 -5.30 -6.39 7.08
CA ALA A 657 -4.09 -6.92 6.45
C ALA A 657 -2.94 -5.90 6.47
N ASP A 658 -1.68 -6.37 6.31
CA ASP A 658 -0.54 -5.47 6.07
C ASP A 658 -0.69 -4.71 4.75
N VAL A 659 -1.35 -5.34 3.78
CA VAL A 659 -1.76 -4.74 2.50
C VAL A 659 -3.15 -5.27 2.13
N GLY A 660 -4.12 -4.39 1.98
CA GLY A 660 -5.41 -4.69 1.37
C GLY A 660 -5.38 -4.40 -0.12
N MET A 661 -5.86 -5.33 -0.95
CA MET A 661 -5.90 -5.18 -2.40
C MET A 661 -7.31 -5.46 -2.93
N ALA A 662 -7.94 -4.44 -3.53
CA ALA A 662 -9.24 -4.56 -4.17
C ALA A 662 -9.08 -4.93 -5.65
N ILE A 663 -9.85 -5.95 -6.11
CA ILE A 663 -9.82 -6.43 -7.49
C ILE A 663 -11.05 -5.98 -8.26
N GLY A 664 -10.84 -5.49 -9.49
CA GLY A 664 -11.90 -5.16 -10.44
C GLY A 664 -12.69 -3.91 -10.09
N HIS A 665 -13.95 -3.90 -10.53
CA HIS A 665 -14.91 -2.83 -10.24
C HIS A 665 -15.51 -2.98 -8.83
N GLY A 666 -14.65 -3.21 -7.84
CA GLY A 666 -15.07 -3.32 -6.45
C GLY A 666 -15.98 -2.16 -6.05
N THR A 667 -16.84 -2.40 -5.09
CA THR A 667 -17.71 -1.35 -4.54
C THR A 667 -16.87 -0.18 -4.05
N ASP A 668 -17.40 1.03 -4.09
CA ASP A 668 -16.69 2.23 -3.60
C ASP A 668 -16.10 1.99 -2.19
N VAL A 669 -16.80 1.20 -1.35
CA VAL A 669 -16.33 0.82 0.01
C VAL A 669 -15.09 -0.09 -0.01
N ALA A 670 -15.02 -1.06 -0.92
CA ALA A 670 -13.83 -1.92 -1.04
C ALA A 670 -12.63 -1.13 -1.58
N ILE A 671 -12.88 -0.24 -2.55
CA ILE A 671 -11.87 0.68 -3.07
C ILE A 671 -11.36 1.57 -1.94
N ASP A 672 -12.23 2.14 -1.10
CA ASP A 672 -11.82 3.02 0.00
C ASP A 672 -11.01 2.28 1.08
N SER A 673 -11.32 1.02 1.35
CA SER A 673 -10.68 0.21 2.39
C SER A 673 -9.36 -0.42 1.96
N ALA A 674 -9.09 -0.56 0.65
CA ALA A 674 -7.88 -1.18 0.14
C ALA A 674 -6.71 -0.20 0.06
N ASP A 675 -5.47 -0.70 0.18
CA ASP A 675 -4.22 0.03 -0.04
C ASP A 675 -3.80 0.04 -1.51
N VAL A 676 -4.19 -0.99 -2.25
CA VAL A 676 -3.90 -1.16 -3.69
C VAL A 676 -5.21 -1.46 -4.41
N VAL A 677 -5.42 -0.80 -5.54
CA VAL A 677 -6.60 -1.02 -6.39
C VAL A 677 -6.14 -1.56 -7.75
N LEU A 678 -6.68 -2.71 -8.12
CA LEU A 678 -6.49 -3.33 -9.44
C LEU A 678 -7.67 -2.95 -10.32
N MET A 679 -7.44 -2.12 -11.33
CA MET A 679 -8.49 -1.62 -12.21
C MET A 679 -9.06 -2.71 -13.13
N ASN A 680 -8.24 -3.72 -13.45
CA ASN A 680 -8.66 -4.89 -14.21
C ASN A 680 -9.16 -5.97 -13.26
N SER A 681 -10.10 -6.75 -13.74
CA SER A 681 -10.59 -7.90 -12.98
C SER A 681 -9.69 -9.14 -13.13
N ARG A 682 -8.36 -8.99 -13.12
CA ARG A 682 -7.39 -10.08 -13.27
C ARG A 682 -6.60 -10.30 -11.99
N LEU A 683 -6.56 -11.54 -11.50
CA LEU A 683 -5.77 -11.90 -10.32
C LEU A 683 -4.26 -11.85 -10.61
N THR A 684 -3.85 -12.05 -11.88
CA THR A 684 -2.46 -11.87 -12.32
C THR A 684 -1.94 -10.43 -12.18
N ASP A 685 -2.80 -9.43 -12.09
CA ASP A 685 -2.37 -8.06 -11.80
C ASP A 685 -1.94 -7.90 -10.33
N ALA A 686 -2.44 -8.74 -9.42
CA ALA A 686 -1.93 -8.78 -8.05
C ALA A 686 -0.47 -9.29 -8.01
N THR A 687 -0.16 -10.33 -8.78
CA THR A 687 1.22 -10.83 -8.89
C THR A 687 2.14 -9.80 -9.56
N ALA A 688 1.63 -9.08 -10.58
CA ALA A 688 2.34 -7.98 -11.22
C ALA A 688 2.60 -6.82 -10.25
N ALA A 689 1.65 -6.49 -9.35
CA ALA A 689 1.82 -5.49 -8.30
C ALA A 689 2.95 -5.86 -7.32
N ILE A 690 2.98 -7.12 -6.85
CA ILE A 690 4.03 -7.64 -5.98
C ILE A 690 5.40 -7.58 -6.69
N ARG A 691 5.44 -7.99 -7.95
CA ARG A 691 6.66 -7.98 -8.79
C ARG A 691 7.18 -6.55 -8.99
N LEU A 692 6.30 -5.61 -9.31
CA LEU A 692 6.62 -4.19 -9.42
C LEU A 692 7.20 -3.64 -8.12
N SER A 693 6.54 -3.92 -7.01
CA SER A 693 6.99 -3.49 -5.69
C SER A 693 8.38 -4.06 -5.35
N ARG A 694 8.61 -5.36 -5.54
CA ARG A 694 9.93 -5.99 -5.31
C ARG A 694 11.03 -5.39 -6.18
N LYS A 695 10.74 -5.10 -7.46
CA LYS A 695 11.69 -4.43 -8.37
C LYS A 695 11.97 -2.98 -7.94
N THR A 696 10.94 -2.27 -7.46
CA THR A 696 11.08 -0.92 -6.91
C THR A 696 11.93 -0.92 -5.63
N LEU A 697 11.67 -1.82 -4.69
CA LEU A 697 12.46 -1.97 -3.48
C LEU A 697 13.92 -2.30 -3.78
N ARG A 698 14.17 -3.22 -4.72
CA ARG A 698 15.53 -3.54 -5.15
C ARG A 698 16.24 -2.31 -5.73
N ASN A 699 15.55 -1.55 -6.57
CA ASN A 699 16.10 -0.31 -7.15
C ASN A 699 16.42 0.71 -6.05
N ILE A 700 15.55 0.86 -5.03
CA ILE A 700 15.82 1.71 -3.87
C ILE A 700 17.07 1.26 -3.12
N HIS A 701 17.24 -0.04 -2.87
CA HIS A 701 18.43 -0.57 -2.20
C HIS A 701 19.70 -0.34 -3.03
N GLU A 702 19.65 -0.53 -4.34
CA GLU A 702 20.75 -0.23 -5.25
C GLU A 702 21.11 1.27 -5.20
N ASN A 703 20.11 2.15 -5.23
CA ASN A 703 20.31 3.59 -5.13
C ASN A 703 20.93 4.00 -3.79
N LEU A 704 20.44 3.47 -2.68
CA LEU A 704 20.99 3.72 -1.35
C LEU A 704 22.42 3.19 -1.23
N PHE A 705 22.69 2.00 -1.73
CA PHE A 705 24.03 1.44 -1.75
C PHE A 705 25.02 2.38 -2.46
N TRP A 706 24.70 2.83 -3.68
CA TRP A 706 25.57 3.75 -4.41
C TRP A 706 25.71 5.11 -3.71
N ALA A 707 24.63 5.66 -3.16
CA ALA A 707 24.66 6.92 -2.41
C ALA A 707 25.60 6.87 -1.21
N PHE A 708 25.71 5.71 -0.52
CA PHE A 708 26.63 5.52 0.60
C PHE A 708 28.05 5.12 0.13
N ALA A 709 28.17 4.27 -0.88
CA ALA A 709 29.45 3.77 -1.36
C ALA A 709 30.38 4.89 -1.86
N TYR A 710 29.83 5.86 -2.57
CA TYR A 710 30.60 7.03 -2.99
C TYR A 710 31.19 7.79 -1.81
N ASN A 711 30.37 8.06 -0.78
CA ASN A 711 30.82 8.78 0.41
C ASN A 711 31.84 7.95 1.24
N ALA A 712 31.58 6.65 1.45
CA ALA A 712 32.47 5.76 2.20
C ALA A 712 33.85 5.62 1.56
N LEU A 713 33.94 5.66 0.23
CA LEU A 713 35.20 5.57 -0.51
C LEU A 713 35.93 6.92 -0.54
N LEU A 714 35.20 8.00 -0.82
CA LEU A 714 35.81 9.28 -1.14
C LEU A 714 36.08 10.18 0.08
N ILE A 715 35.37 10.02 1.21
CA ILE A 715 35.65 10.79 2.44
C ILE A 715 37.05 10.47 3.01
N PRO A 716 37.50 9.20 3.16
CA PRO A 716 38.85 8.88 3.55
C PRO A 716 39.90 9.44 2.61
N MET A 717 39.62 9.43 1.30
CA MET A 717 40.52 9.99 0.27
C MET A 717 40.60 11.53 0.39
N ALA A 718 39.48 12.20 0.60
CA ALA A 718 39.39 13.63 0.84
C ALA A 718 40.07 14.06 2.16
N ALA A 719 40.07 13.17 3.14
CA ALA A 719 40.75 13.39 4.42
C ALA A 719 42.28 13.15 4.35
N GLY A 720 42.83 12.78 3.19
CA GLY A 720 44.27 12.54 3.02
C GLY A 720 44.76 11.24 3.64
N LEU A 721 43.89 10.24 3.89
CA LEU A 721 44.31 8.96 4.50
C LEU A 721 45.04 8.04 3.52
N TYR A 722 45.02 8.33 2.21
CA TYR A 722 45.73 7.57 1.18
C TYR A 722 47.00 8.32 0.75
N PRO A 723 48.20 7.82 1.09
CA PRO A 723 49.45 8.49 0.73
C PRO A 723 49.59 8.65 -0.81
N GLY A 724 49.93 9.84 -1.23
CA GLY A 724 50.17 10.15 -2.67
C GLY A 724 48.92 10.44 -3.50
N ILE A 725 47.74 10.42 -2.91
CA ILE A 725 46.50 10.82 -3.57
C ILE A 725 45.93 12.06 -2.86
N SER A 726 45.97 13.21 -3.49
CA SER A 726 45.28 14.43 -3.03
C SER A 726 44.03 14.68 -3.88
N LEU A 727 42.89 14.79 -3.25
CA LEU A 727 41.65 15.12 -3.90
C LEU A 727 41.35 16.62 -3.69
N GLU A 728 41.33 17.39 -4.76
CA GLU A 728 40.96 18.80 -4.68
C GLU A 728 39.42 18.97 -4.53
N PRO A 729 38.98 20.06 -3.89
CA PRO A 729 37.54 20.34 -3.66
C PRO A 729 36.70 20.37 -4.96
N MET A 730 37.28 20.71 -6.07
CA MET A 730 36.68 20.75 -7.40
C MET A 730 36.26 19.33 -7.86
N TRP A 731 37.20 18.36 -7.78
CA TRP A 731 36.93 16.96 -8.17
C TRP A 731 35.93 16.31 -7.21
N ALA A 732 35.96 16.70 -5.94
CA ALA A 732 34.97 16.28 -4.94
C ALA A 732 33.56 16.73 -5.35
N ALA A 733 33.38 17.99 -5.75
CA ALA A 733 32.10 18.51 -6.22
C ALA A 733 31.59 17.85 -7.50
N ALA A 734 32.51 17.55 -8.44
CA ALA A 734 32.18 16.83 -9.67
C ALA A 734 31.72 15.38 -9.40
N ALA A 735 32.45 14.65 -8.55
CA ALA A 735 32.10 13.27 -8.15
C ALA A 735 30.72 13.18 -7.48
N MET A 736 30.39 14.16 -6.63
CA MET A 736 29.12 14.27 -5.98
C MET A 736 27.97 14.50 -6.98
N SER A 737 28.17 15.35 -7.98
CA SER A 737 27.16 15.60 -9.03
C SER A 737 26.92 14.33 -9.86
N LEU A 738 27.97 13.54 -10.13
CA LEU A 738 27.89 12.27 -10.84
C LEU A 738 27.15 11.19 -10.01
N SER A 739 27.35 11.17 -8.68
CA SER A 739 26.61 10.28 -7.78
C SER A 739 25.10 10.51 -7.86
N SER A 740 24.64 11.76 -7.81
CA SER A 740 23.22 12.09 -7.96
C SER A 740 22.65 11.68 -9.31
N LEU A 741 23.40 11.89 -10.39
CA LEU A 741 23.02 11.47 -11.74
C LEU A 741 22.89 9.95 -11.85
N SER A 742 23.81 9.18 -11.28
CA SER A 742 23.79 7.71 -11.34
C SER A 742 22.54 7.14 -10.64
N VAL A 743 22.16 7.68 -9.48
CA VAL A 743 20.95 7.30 -8.75
C VAL A 743 19.68 7.60 -9.56
N CYS A 744 19.60 8.78 -10.17
CA CYS A 744 18.46 9.15 -11.01
C CYS A 744 18.35 8.25 -12.27
N LEU A 745 19.44 7.96 -12.94
CA LEU A 745 19.45 7.08 -14.11
C LEU A 745 19.06 5.65 -13.75
N ASN A 746 19.52 5.14 -12.60
CA ASN A 746 19.13 3.82 -12.12
C ASN A 746 17.62 3.77 -11.80
N ALA A 747 17.07 4.80 -11.18
CA ALA A 747 15.63 4.88 -10.91
C ALA A 747 14.80 4.92 -12.21
N LEU A 748 15.22 5.70 -13.21
CA LEU A 748 14.55 5.77 -14.52
C LEU A 748 14.57 4.45 -15.29
N ARG A 749 15.57 3.58 -15.05
CA ARG A 749 15.63 2.21 -15.62
C ARG A 749 14.40 1.38 -15.24
N LEU A 750 13.82 1.61 -14.05
CA LEU A 750 12.62 0.92 -13.58
C LEU A 750 11.42 1.12 -14.54
N GLY A 751 11.30 2.28 -15.19
CA GLY A 751 10.22 2.58 -16.13
C GLY A 751 10.19 1.71 -17.39
N ARG A 752 11.24 0.92 -17.65
CA ARG A 752 11.35 0.00 -18.81
C ARG A 752 11.09 -1.46 -18.44
N VAL A 753 10.72 -1.72 -17.20
CA VAL A 753 10.53 -3.07 -16.71
C VAL A 753 9.17 -3.61 -17.15
N ASN A 754 9.15 -4.84 -17.71
CA ASN A 754 7.91 -5.58 -17.88
C ASN A 754 7.51 -6.23 -16.55
N ILE A 755 6.34 -5.83 -16.03
CA ILE A 755 5.82 -6.32 -14.73
C ILE A 755 5.01 -7.61 -14.86
N HIS A 756 4.58 -7.97 -16.07
CA HIS A 756 3.85 -9.22 -16.34
C HIS A 756 4.79 -10.39 -16.71
N ASP A 757 6.11 -10.16 -16.76
CA ASP A 757 7.10 -11.22 -17.02
C ASP A 757 7.47 -11.93 -15.71
N ALA A 758 6.93 -13.14 -15.52
CA ALA A 758 7.16 -14.01 -14.37
C ALA A 758 8.48 -14.79 -14.42
N SER A 759 9.19 -14.81 -15.56
CA SER A 759 10.36 -15.69 -15.80
C SER A 759 11.53 -15.46 -14.83
N HIS A 760 11.57 -14.32 -14.17
CA HIS A 760 12.63 -13.90 -13.24
C HIS A 760 12.18 -13.85 -11.78
N ASP A 761 11.02 -14.38 -11.46
CA ASP A 761 10.52 -14.39 -10.09
C ASP A 761 11.38 -15.28 -9.20
N LYS A 762 11.63 -14.80 -7.98
CA LYS A 762 12.45 -15.49 -6.98
C LYS A 762 11.77 -15.41 -5.62
N PRO A 763 11.83 -16.50 -4.84
CA PRO A 763 11.32 -16.50 -3.49
C PRO A 763 12.11 -15.54 -2.60
N LEU A 764 11.46 -14.96 -1.59
CA LEU A 764 12.12 -14.21 -0.53
C LEU A 764 13.05 -15.14 0.27
N ARG A 765 14.10 -14.56 0.88
CA ARG A 765 15.06 -15.31 1.71
C ARG A 765 14.43 -15.89 2.97
N HIS A 766 13.43 -15.23 3.54
CA HIS A 766 12.60 -15.73 4.63
C HIS A 766 11.37 -16.38 4.01
N ARG A 767 11.13 -17.65 4.30
CA ARG A 767 9.90 -18.35 3.94
C ARG A 767 9.13 -18.64 5.22
N VAL A 768 7.87 -18.28 5.27
CA VAL A 768 6.93 -18.89 6.21
C VAL A 768 6.83 -20.36 5.81
N GLY A 769 7.02 -21.27 6.75
CA GLY A 769 6.98 -22.71 6.46
C GLY A 769 5.59 -23.06 5.89
N ILE A 770 5.55 -23.50 4.63
CA ILE A 770 4.32 -24.03 4.01
C ILE A 770 3.94 -25.27 4.80
N LYS A 771 2.84 -25.23 5.54
CA LYS A 771 2.22 -26.42 6.13
C LYS A 771 1.52 -27.18 5.02
N GLU A 772 1.56 -28.53 5.09
CA GLU A 772 0.80 -29.40 4.20
C GLU A 772 -0.68 -28.97 4.14
N LYS A 773 -1.34 -29.21 2.97
CA LYS A 773 -2.75 -28.86 2.68
C LYS A 773 -3.67 -29.20 3.86
N GLU A 774 -3.93 -28.23 4.71
CA GLU A 774 -4.87 -28.38 5.82
C GLU A 774 -6.18 -27.66 5.48
N VAL A 775 -7.26 -28.41 5.36
CA VAL A 775 -8.61 -27.86 5.39
C VAL A 775 -8.97 -27.73 6.87
N THR A 776 -8.83 -26.53 7.41
CA THR A 776 -9.22 -26.27 8.79
C THR A 776 -10.57 -25.56 8.78
N PRO A 777 -11.66 -26.19 9.25
CA PRO A 777 -12.87 -25.46 9.58
C PRO A 777 -12.50 -24.49 10.70
N VAL A 778 -12.78 -23.21 10.51
CA VAL A 778 -12.67 -22.23 11.60
C VAL A 778 -13.73 -22.63 12.60
N LYS A 779 -13.34 -23.31 13.69
CA LYS A 779 -14.22 -23.45 14.83
C LYS A 779 -14.51 -22.04 15.31
N GLU A 780 -15.80 -21.68 15.33
CA GLU A 780 -16.25 -20.52 16.09
C GLU A 780 -15.67 -20.67 17.49
N GLU A 781 -14.86 -19.71 17.92
CA GLU A 781 -14.50 -19.62 19.33
C GLU A 781 -15.82 -19.46 20.07
N SER A 782 -16.16 -20.46 20.89
CA SER A 782 -17.31 -20.36 21.79
C SER A 782 -17.19 -19.06 22.56
N PRO A 783 -18.25 -18.27 22.65
CA PRO A 783 -18.20 -16.94 23.28
C PRO A 783 -17.52 -17.06 24.64
N GLY A 784 -16.38 -16.37 24.79
CA GLY A 784 -15.63 -16.37 26.04
C GLY A 784 -16.39 -15.62 27.14
N CYS A 785 -16.13 -15.97 28.42
CA CYS A 785 -16.62 -15.21 29.56
C CYS A 785 -15.43 -14.57 30.28
N ALA A 786 -15.60 -13.34 30.76
CA ALA A 786 -14.63 -12.66 31.62
C ALA A 786 -15.32 -11.91 32.74
N ILE A 787 -14.62 -11.73 33.86
CA ILE A 787 -15.07 -10.95 35.00
C ILE A 787 -14.28 -9.65 35.02
N ILE A 788 -15.00 -8.52 34.98
CA ILE A 788 -14.41 -7.19 35.06
C ILE A 788 -14.61 -6.64 36.43
N HIS A 789 -13.54 -6.21 37.08
CA HIS A 789 -13.64 -5.52 38.39
C HIS A 789 -13.83 -4.02 38.15
N VAL A 790 -14.97 -3.51 38.63
CA VAL A 790 -15.43 -2.12 38.46
C VAL A 790 -15.60 -1.48 39.82
N GLU A 791 -14.93 -0.35 40.05
CA GLU A 791 -15.07 0.42 41.29
C GLU A 791 -16.08 1.55 41.10
N GLY A 792 -16.89 1.82 42.12
CA GLY A 792 -17.88 2.89 42.12
C GLY A 792 -19.34 2.39 42.03
N MET A 793 -19.59 1.09 41.86
CA MET A 793 -20.94 0.53 41.96
C MET A 793 -21.39 0.45 43.40
N MET A 794 -22.51 1.10 43.75
CA MET A 794 -23.04 1.13 45.13
C MET A 794 -24.51 0.66 45.26
N CYS A 795 -25.21 0.45 44.15
CA CYS A 795 -26.65 0.09 44.19
C CYS A 795 -27.09 -0.57 42.85
N GLU A 796 -28.29 -1.15 42.82
CA GLU A 796 -28.88 -1.80 41.65
C GLU A 796 -28.98 -0.89 40.41
N ASN A 797 -29.15 0.43 40.58
CA ASN A 797 -29.12 1.37 39.46
C ASN A 797 -27.72 1.50 38.85
N CYS A 798 -26.68 1.38 39.70
CA CYS A 798 -25.29 1.36 39.22
C CYS A 798 -25.00 0.10 38.40
N GLU A 799 -25.54 -1.05 38.79
CA GLU A 799 -25.42 -2.32 38.05
C GLU A 799 -26.04 -2.20 36.67
N ALA A 800 -27.22 -1.58 36.55
CA ALA A 800 -27.87 -1.33 35.27
C ALA A 800 -27.10 -0.35 34.38
N HIS A 801 -26.46 0.67 34.96
CA HIS A 801 -25.64 1.64 34.24
C HIS A 801 -24.35 0.99 33.71
N VAL A 802 -23.62 0.23 34.52
CA VAL A 802 -22.42 -0.49 34.14
C VAL A 802 -22.74 -1.51 33.05
N LYS A 803 -23.85 -2.24 33.19
CA LYS A 803 -24.32 -3.17 32.16
C LYS A 803 -24.54 -2.46 30.82
N LYS A 804 -25.29 -1.34 30.82
CA LYS A 804 -25.57 -0.56 29.62
C LYS A 804 -24.29 0.02 28.99
N ALA A 805 -23.34 0.47 29.80
CA ALA A 805 -22.05 0.99 29.35
C ALA A 805 -21.22 -0.09 28.65
N LEU A 806 -21.10 -1.29 29.25
CA LEU A 806 -20.35 -2.41 28.69
C LEU A 806 -20.99 -2.95 27.40
N GLU A 807 -22.33 -2.94 27.31
CA GLU A 807 -23.08 -3.35 26.11
C GLU A 807 -22.98 -2.33 24.94
N THR A 808 -22.36 -1.16 25.12
CA THR A 808 -22.02 -0.26 24.00
C THR A 808 -20.81 -0.74 23.17
N LEU A 809 -20.02 -1.67 23.73
CA LEU A 809 -18.90 -2.26 23.00
C LEU A 809 -19.41 -3.34 22.04
N PRO A 810 -18.97 -3.32 20.78
CA PRO A 810 -19.33 -4.35 19.82
C PRO A 810 -18.86 -5.72 20.33
N SER A 811 -19.67 -6.75 20.15
CA SER A 811 -19.41 -8.13 20.56
C SER A 811 -19.36 -8.41 22.09
N VAL A 812 -19.78 -7.50 22.93
CA VAL A 812 -19.86 -7.67 24.40
C VAL A 812 -21.30 -7.70 24.87
N THR A 813 -21.66 -8.72 25.67
CA THR A 813 -22.93 -8.79 26.38
C THR A 813 -22.65 -8.93 27.88
N CYS A 814 -23.14 -8.00 28.69
CA CYS A 814 -22.98 -8.10 30.14
C CYS A 814 -24.06 -9.03 30.74
N LEU A 815 -23.61 -10.19 31.23
CA LEU A 815 -24.48 -11.21 31.82
C LEU A 815 -25.00 -10.78 33.21
N LYS A 816 -24.10 -10.24 34.05
CA LYS A 816 -24.38 -9.83 35.40
C LYS A 816 -23.43 -8.71 35.82
N ALA A 817 -23.94 -7.72 36.50
CA ALA A 817 -23.14 -6.77 37.27
C ALA A 817 -23.62 -6.85 38.73
N ASP A 818 -22.72 -6.78 39.71
CA ASP A 818 -23.01 -6.95 41.13
C ASP A 818 -22.29 -5.84 41.93
N ALA A 819 -23.07 -4.94 42.47
CA ALA A 819 -22.57 -3.81 43.26
C ALA A 819 -21.93 -4.22 44.60
N LYS A 820 -22.23 -5.42 45.12
CA LYS A 820 -21.67 -5.90 46.41
C LYS A 820 -20.25 -6.42 46.24
N THR A 821 -19.99 -7.08 45.13
CA THR A 821 -18.65 -7.61 44.82
C THR A 821 -17.80 -6.66 43.97
N GLY A 822 -18.41 -5.67 43.30
CA GLY A 822 -17.73 -4.78 42.36
C GLY A 822 -17.39 -5.47 41.03
N GLU A 823 -18.10 -6.55 40.66
CA GLU A 823 -17.80 -7.39 39.54
C GLU A 823 -18.88 -7.31 38.47
N ALA A 824 -18.45 -7.25 37.21
CA ALA A 824 -19.31 -7.37 36.03
C ALA A 824 -18.86 -8.57 35.18
N THR A 825 -19.73 -9.57 35.04
CA THR A 825 -19.47 -10.74 34.18
C THR A 825 -19.94 -10.43 32.76
N ILE A 826 -19.02 -10.48 31.83
CA ILE A 826 -19.29 -10.28 30.39
C ILE A 826 -19.13 -11.59 29.63
N ARG A 827 -19.95 -11.73 28.59
CA ARG A 827 -19.74 -12.68 27.50
C ARG A 827 -19.30 -11.90 26.27
N TYR A 828 -18.27 -12.36 25.59
CA TYR A 828 -17.74 -11.70 24.40
C TYR A 828 -17.48 -12.72 23.27
N THR A 829 -17.70 -12.29 22.04
CA THR A 829 -17.30 -13.03 20.83
C THR A 829 -15.94 -12.55 20.36
N LEU A 830 -15.56 -11.32 20.68
CA LEU A 830 -14.22 -10.76 20.50
C LEU A 830 -13.79 -10.12 21.81
N LEU A 831 -12.60 -10.46 22.33
CA LEU A 831 -12.11 -9.92 23.59
C LEU A 831 -11.87 -8.40 23.45
N PRO A 832 -12.59 -7.55 24.22
CA PRO A 832 -12.40 -6.11 24.15
C PRO A 832 -11.03 -5.71 24.71
N GLN A 833 -10.38 -4.68 24.13
CA GLN A 833 -9.14 -4.16 24.68
C GLN A 833 -9.39 -3.47 26.03
N GLU A 834 -8.43 -3.58 26.96
CA GLU A 834 -8.53 -2.92 28.27
C GLU A 834 -8.72 -1.40 28.15
N ALA A 835 -8.15 -0.78 27.12
CA ALA A 835 -8.29 0.65 26.82
C ALA A 835 -9.75 1.03 26.50
N ASP A 836 -10.47 0.17 25.78
CA ASP A 836 -11.87 0.39 25.42
C ASP A 836 -12.79 0.16 26.62
N LEU A 837 -12.54 -0.88 27.40
CA LEU A 837 -13.26 -1.14 28.67
C LEU A 837 -13.10 0.03 29.64
N ARG A 838 -11.88 0.53 29.82
CA ARG A 838 -11.59 1.69 30.65
C ARG A 838 -12.34 2.93 30.16
N LYS A 839 -12.25 3.24 28.88
CA LYS A 839 -12.89 4.41 28.27
C LYS A 839 -14.41 4.42 28.44
N VAL A 840 -15.05 3.27 28.26
CA VAL A 840 -16.51 3.14 28.36
C VAL A 840 -16.99 3.23 29.82
N LEU A 841 -16.26 2.64 30.75
CA LEU A 841 -16.58 2.70 32.18
C LEU A 841 -16.31 4.09 32.79
N GLU A 842 -15.19 4.74 32.42
CA GLU A 842 -14.87 6.11 32.86
C GLU A 842 -15.86 7.14 32.27
N ALA A 843 -16.36 6.94 31.07
CA ALA A 843 -17.40 7.78 30.45
C ALA A 843 -18.76 7.64 31.17
N ALA A 844 -18.96 6.55 31.94
CA ALA A 844 -20.14 6.29 32.77
C ALA A 844 -19.90 6.58 34.25
N ASP A 845 -18.82 7.28 34.63
CA ASP A 845 -18.38 7.65 35.98
C ASP A 845 -18.00 6.46 36.88
N TYR A 846 -17.51 5.34 36.29
CA TYR A 846 -16.98 4.18 37.02
C TYR A 846 -15.49 3.96 36.72
N THR A 847 -14.78 3.33 37.67
CA THR A 847 -13.34 3.07 37.49
C THR A 847 -13.11 1.60 37.15
N TYR A 848 -12.48 1.34 35.98
CA TYR A 848 -11.97 0.02 35.62
C TYR A 848 -10.76 -0.36 36.48
N ARG A 849 -10.73 -1.56 37.05
CA ARG A 849 -9.60 -2.08 37.86
C ARG A 849 -8.83 -3.17 37.15
N SER A 850 -9.51 -4.25 36.78
CA SER A 850 -8.88 -5.40 36.12
C SER A 850 -9.92 -6.27 35.42
N ILE A 851 -9.43 -7.09 34.49
CA ILE A 851 -10.18 -8.18 33.87
C ILE A 851 -9.61 -9.52 34.36
N GLN A 852 -10.44 -10.44 34.76
CA GLN A 852 -10.07 -11.80 35.10
C GLN A 852 -10.82 -12.78 34.22
N PHE A 853 -10.10 -13.77 33.72
CA PHE A 853 -10.70 -14.86 32.97
C PHE A 853 -11.04 -15.96 33.97
N PRO A 854 -12.28 -16.52 33.95
CA PRO A 854 -12.56 -17.75 34.68
C PRO A 854 -11.50 -18.79 34.25
N LYS A 855 -10.84 -19.43 35.19
CA LYS A 855 -10.01 -20.59 34.87
C LYS A 855 -10.92 -21.60 34.17
N GLU A 856 -10.76 -21.83 32.91
CA GLU A 856 -11.26 -23.03 32.26
C GLU A 856 -10.58 -24.20 32.98
N GLU A 857 -11.37 -24.94 33.77
CA GLU A 857 -11.01 -26.30 34.09
C GLU A 857 -11.05 -27.08 32.80
N ASN A 858 -9.93 -27.18 32.13
CA ASN A 858 -9.73 -28.13 31.02
C ASN A 858 -9.74 -29.53 31.66
N GLU A 859 -10.96 -30.06 31.99
CA GLU A 859 -11.13 -31.46 32.28
C GLU A 859 -10.80 -32.25 31.00
N MET A 860 -9.55 -32.75 30.90
CA MET A 860 -9.22 -33.74 29.89
C MET A 860 -9.99 -35.01 30.23
N LYS A 861 -10.90 -35.43 29.37
CA LYS A 861 -11.66 -36.68 29.53
C LYS A 861 -11.13 -37.71 28.54
N GLU A 862 -10.65 -38.84 29.06
CA GLU A 862 -10.21 -39.97 28.26
C GLU A 862 -11.11 -41.19 28.55
N THR A 863 -11.48 -41.95 27.51
CA THR A 863 -12.29 -43.16 27.66
C THR A 863 -11.43 -44.38 27.47
N VAL A 864 -11.23 -45.12 28.56
CA VAL A 864 -10.45 -46.38 28.57
C VAL A 864 -11.39 -47.58 28.32
N LYS A 865 -11.08 -48.43 27.37
CA LYS A 865 -11.81 -49.69 27.12
C LYS A 865 -11.19 -50.82 27.88
N ILE A 866 -12.03 -51.52 28.69
CA ILE A 866 -11.59 -52.57 29.62
C ILE A 866 -12.47 -53.81 29.44
N GLU A 867 -11.84 -54.94 29.19
CA GLU A 867 -12.52 -56.22 29.08
C GLU A 867 -12.34 -57.08 30.35
N GLY A 868 -13.33 -57.86 30.69
CA GLY A 868 -13.31 -58.77 31.84
C GLY A 868 -14.07 -58.26 33.08
N MET A 869 -14.64 -57.08 33.09
CA MET A 869 -15.50 -56.60 34.16
C MET A 869 -16.91 -57.22 34.06
N MET A 870 -17.33 -57.97 35.09
CA MET A 870 -18.61 -58.68 35.04
C MET A 870 -19.67 -58.18 36.08
N CYS A 871 -19.31 -57.28 36.99
CA CYS A 871 -20.21 -56.84 38.02
C CYS A 871 -19.77 -55.49 38.67
N GLY A 872 -20.64 -54.87 39.48
CA GLY A 872 -20.34 -53.59 40.17
C GLY A 872 -19.18 -53.68 41.21
N HIS A 873 -18.73 -54.89 41.57
CA HIS A 873 -17.54 -55.07 42.39
C HIS A 873 -16.26 -54.83 41.56
N CYS A 874 -16.29 -55.32 40.29
CA CYS A 874 -15.20 -55.07 39.35
C CYS A 874 -15.06 -53.59 39.05
N GLU A 875 -16.17 -52.83 38.89
CA GLU A 875 -16.14 -51.37 38.68
C GLU A 875 -15.43 -50.64 39.83
N LYS A 876 -15.73 -51.02 41.06
CA LYS A 876 -15.10 -50.42 42.25
C LYS A 876 -13.58 -50.69 42.32
N ALA A 877 -13.19 -51.91 41.95
CA ALA A 877 -11.80 -52.30 41.95
C ALA A 877 -10.98 -51.57 40.89
N VAL A 878 -11.50 -51.48 39.64
CA VAL A 878 -10.90 -50.73 38.54
C VAL A 878 -10.92 -49.22 38.83
N LYS A 879 -12.02 -48.68 39.31
CA LYS A 879 -12.13 -47.27 39.73
C LYS A 879 -11.07 -46.90 40.77
N ALA A 880 -10.92 -47.65 41.82
CA ALA A 880 -9.92 -47.38 42.84
C ALA A 880 -8.48 -47.47 42.32
N ALA A 881 -8.21 -48.34 41.35
CA ALA A 881 -6.88 -48.49 40.75
C ALA A 881 -6.56 -47.29 39.81
N LEU A 882 -7.52 -46.80 39.05
CA LEU A 882 -7.39 -45.70 38.16
C LEU A 882 -7.31 -44.35 38.95
N GLU A 883 -8.12 -44.17 39.96
CA GLU A 883 -8.08 -42.97 40.85
C GLU A 883 -6.82 -42.91 41.73
N ALA A 884 -6.08 -44.00 41.85
CA ALA A 884 -4.79 -44.01 42.57
C ALA A 884 -3.60 -43.49 41.71
N LEU A 885 -3.81 -43.31 40.42
CA LEU A 885 -2.80 -42.72 39.53
C LEU A 885 -2.71 -41.22 39.74
N GLU A 886 -1.49 -40.70 39.87
CA GLU A 886 -1.24 -39.28 40.03
C GLU A 886 -1.60 -38.48 38.75
N GLY A 887 -2.68 -37.70 38.83
CA GLY A 887 -3.24 -36.92 37.69
C GLY A 887 -4.65 -37.35 37.28
N VAL A 888 -5.23 -38.43 37.85
CA VAL A 888 -6.64 -38.76 37.72
C VAL A 888 -7.42 -38.10 38.82
N GLU A 889 -8.33 -37.18 38.49
CA GLU A 889 -9.23 -36.52 39.46
C GLU A 889 -10.45 -37.37 39.78
N LYS A 890 -10.96 -38.05 38.74
CA LYS A 890 -12.16 -38.88 38.85
C LYS A 890 -12.17 -39.97 37.79
N ALA A 891 -12.61 -41.19 38.15
CA ALA A 891 -12.88 -42.27 37.21
C ALA A 891 -14.34 -42.73 37.31
N GLU A 892 -15.06 -42.75 36.19
CA GLU A 892 -16.42 -43.30 36.09
C GLU A 892 -16.36 -44.63 35.30
N VAL A 893 -16.48 -45.74 35.99
CA VAL A 893 -16.31 -47.06 35.43
C VAL A 893 -17.67 -47.75 35.25
N SER A 894 -17.89 -48.38 34.10
CA SER A 894 -19.12 -49.12 33.81
C SER A 894 -18.75 -50.53 33.26
N HIS A 895 -19.16 -51.56 34.04
CA HIS A 895 -19.00 -52.96 33.57
C HIS A 895 -19.95 -53.35 32.43
N GLU A 896 -21.15 -52.70 32.35
CA GLU A 896 -22.13 -52.93 31.27
C GLU A 896 -21.58 -52.47 29.92
N LYS A 897 -20.80 -51.35 29.91
CA LYS A 897 -20.23 -50.76 28.71
C LYS A 897 -18.78 -51.20 28.47
N GLY A 898 -18.14 -51.86 29.43
CA GLY A 898 -16.72 -52.22 29.33
C GLY A 898 -15.78 -50.97 29.26
N THR A 899 -16.17 -49.83 29.84
CA THR A 899 -15.45 -48.58 29.73
C THR A 899 -15.21 -47.89 31.08
N ALA A 900 -14.10 -47.13 31.17
CA ALA A 900 -13.86 -46.19 32.27
C ALA A 900 -13.59 -44.80 31.65
N ILE A 901 -14.33 -43.80 32.06
CA ILE A 901 -14.14 -42.38 31.70
C ILE A 901 -13.29 -41.75 32.79
N LEU A 902 -12.10 -41.31 32.43
CA LEU A 902 -11.15 -40.62 33.31
C LEU A 902 -11.27 -39.10 33.12
N THR A 903 -11.35 -38.37 34.21
CA THR A 903 -11.16 -36.92 34.24
C THR A 903 -9.73 -36.67 34.75
N LEU A 904 -8.89 -36.06 33.95
CA LEU A 904 -7.45 -35.90 34.17
C LEU A 904 -7.10 -34.44 34.42
N SER A 905 -6.23 -34.18 35.39
CA SER A 905 -5.61 -32.87 35.62
C SER A 905 -4.28 -32.69 34.88
N LYS A 906 -3.69 -33.78 34.41
CA LYS A 906 -2.48 -33.79 33.55
C LYS A 906 -2.52 -35.01 32.64
N GLU A 907 -1.82 -34.97 31.52
CA GLU A 907 -1.69 -36.12 30.60
C GLU A 907 -0.94 -37.25 31.31
N ILE A 908 -1.53 -38.45 31.28
CA ILE A 908 -0.96 -39.65 31.90
C ILE A 908 -0.52 -40.63 30.80
N PRO A 909 0.69 -41.20 30.85
CA PRO A 909 1.13 -42.16 29.85
C PRO A 909 0.19 -43.41 29.77
N ASP A 910 -0.21 -43.78 28.58
CA ASP A 910 -1.07 -44.96 28.33
C ASP A 910 -0.54 -46.25 29.02
N ALA A 911 0.78 -46.36 29.18
CA ALA A 911 1.42 -47.47 29.85
C ALA A 911 1.07 -47.59 31.35
N ASP A 912 0.88 -46.44 32.03
CA ASP A 912 0.55 -46.41 33.44
C ASP A 912 -0.94 -46.73 33.66
N ILE A 913 -1.81 -46.23 32.77
CA ILE A 913 -3.24 -46.57 32.79
C ILE A 913 -3.43 -48.05 32.49
N ARG A 914 -2.71 -48.58 31.50
CA ARG A 914 -2.70 -50.00 31.16
C ARG A 914 -2.30 -50.85 32.35
N LYS A 915 -1.21 -50.51 33.01
CA LYS A 915 -0.68 -51.25 34.16
C LYS A 915 -1.67 -51.23 35.34
N ALA A 916 -2.33 -50.12 35.60
CA ALA A 916 -3.30 -50.02 36.69
C ALA A 916 -4.54 -50.88 36.46
N VAL A 917 -4.94 -51.11 35.21
CA VAL A 917 -6.03 -51.99 34.82
C VAL A 917 -5.59 -53.48 34.86
N GLU A 918 -4.40 -53.80 34.32
CA GLU A 918 -3.86 -55.19 34.26
C GLU A 918 -3.43 -55.72 35.64
N ASP A 919 -2.93 -54.86 36.53
CA ASP A 919 -2.59 -55.24 37.94
C ASP A 919 -3.87 -55.67 38.74
N LYS A 920 -5.08 -55.46 38.21
CA LYS A 920 -6.35 -55.94 38.78
C LYS A 920 -6.96 -57.11 38.02
N ASP A 921 -6.20 -57.79 37.19
CA ASP A 921 -6.56 -58.95 36.37
C ASP A 921 -7.63 -58.65 35.33
N TYR A 922 -7.71 -57.38 34.80
CA TYR A 922 -8.56 -56.99 33.69
C TYR A 922 -7.74 -56.71 32.44
N THR A 923 -8.36 -56.88 31.25
CA THR A 923 -7.66 -56.69 29.99
C THR A 923 -7.86 -55.24 29.48
N PHE A 924 -6.80 -54.51 29.31
CA PHE A 924 -6.80 -53.17 28.70
C PHE A 924 -6.89 -53.28 27.17
N GLN A 925 -7.92 -52.66 26.54
CA GLN A 925 -8.19 -52.74 25.10
C GLN A 925 -7.75 -51.46 24.34
N GLY A 926 -7.61 -50.33 25.01
CA GLY A 926 -7.19 -49.05 24.42
C GLY A 926 -7.82 -47.85 25.03
N ILE A 927 -7.36 -46.67 24.61
CA ILE A 927 -7.88 -45.35 25.05
C ILE A 927 -8.45 -44.62 23.84
N GLU A 928 -9.65 -44.08 23.96
CA GLU A 928 -10.25 -43.12 23.04
C GLU A 928 -10.09 -41.72 23.67
N LYS A 929 -9.29 -40.88 23.01
CA LYS A 929 -9.04 -39.48 23.43
C LYS A 929 -10.10 -38.55 22.91
#